data_c5bd6d39cb37c046007e2f1e30746294
#
_entry.id   c5bd6d39cb37c046007e2f1e30746294
#
_cell.length_a   1.000
_cell.length_b   1.000
_cell.length_c   1.000
_cell.angle_alpha   90.00
_cell.angle_beta   90.00
_cell.angle_gamma   90.00
#
_symmetry.space_group_name_H-M   'P 1'
#
loop_
_entity.id
_entity.type
_entity.pdbx_description
1 polymer ?
#
loop_
_entity_poly.entity_id
_entity_poly.type
_entity_poly.pdbx_seq_one_letter_code
_entity_poly.pdbx_strand_id
1 'polypeptide(L)'
;MDCMHNRYTVSAIVSALALLCSTPYAAAAQEPPAPVAAAPSTPEVSPPQAAPANPPLSAPETTPAATPAPAGEPPAETPAAGPLPEAQPGAPPPLPAVAPRRLATRSSHQAWVAAANPLAVEAGLEILGKGGKALDAAVAVQAMLGLVEPQSSGVGGGAFLLYYDAGTGKVSAIDGRETAPAAAAPEMFLEHGRPMSFVEAVRSGRSTGVPGAIGMLYTAHAKVGGLRWKELFEPAIRAASQGFKVSARLAMFLGEGSPFPPTTEIRALFSRQDGEILQEGDLFQNPEYAKTLQRLADEGPRALYQGTIASQMVTATHQEPLPGTLSVKDLAGYRAAWSEPLCRPFQGFTVCVPPPPSSGVALLQMLAILERTDIAKRTPNDPQAWYLFAQASRLMYADRDRYVADPRFVPVPVAKLLDPAYIKLRASLIGPRAGAPPQPGSLALNRGRDATNESAGTSHFVVVDAEGDVVSMTTTVESIFGSGRTVAGFVLNNQLTDFNFEPTEGGRPVANAVHGGKRPRSSMAPIIVIDKGNNFVAALGSPGGSAILEYNAKTLVALLAWKLSLKQAVELPNLIARGETFSGELGRFSPALLAGLRERGIELKTGHAENSGLHAILRHTDGTYEGAADSRREGVARMLPPVQKPAKRAVGAN
;
A
#
# COMPACT_ATOMS: atom_id res chain seq x y z
N MET A 1 55.58 35.05 -34.51
CA MET A 1 55.17 36.26 -33.80
C MET A 1 54.13 35.74 -32.82
N ASP A 2 54.61 35.28 -31.74
CA ASP A 2 54.69 35.82 -30.37
C ASP A 2 53.36 35.64 -29.66
N CYS A 3 53.36 34.66 -28.74
CA CYS A 3 53.59 34.75 -27.31
C CYS A 3 52.36 35.38 -26.58
N MET A 4 51.77 34.77 -25.60
CA MET A 4 52.29 34.41 -24.29
C MET A 4 51.30 33.58 -23.46
N HIS A 5 51.85 32.64 -22.77
CA HIS A 5 51.38 31.92 -21.60
C HIS A 5 50.77 32.84 -20.51
N ASN A 6 49.76 32.36 -19.79
CA ASN A 6 49.73 32.62 -18.36
C ASN A 6 49.12 31.43 -17.58
N ARG A 7 49.98 30.73 -16.87
CA ARG A 7 49.72 29.77 -15.80
C ARG A 7 49.55 30.55 -14.50
N TYR A 8 48.51 30.32 -13.74
CA TYR A 8 48.51 30.67 -12.31
C TYR A 8 48.32 29.40 -11.48
N THR A 9 49.42 29.05 -10.81
CA THR A 9 49.58 28.14 -9.70
C THR A 9 48.80 28.64 -8.49
N VAL A 10 48.06 27.76 -7.85
CA VAL A 10 47.56 27.96 -6.47
C VAL A 10 48.45 27.17 -5.55
N SER A 11 49.19 27.90 -4.73
CA SER A 11 50.10 27.41 -3.68
C SER A 11 49.42 27.59 -2.32
N ALA A 12 49.43 26.48 -1.57
CA ALA A 12 49.37 26.28 -0.14
C ALA A 12 49.30 27.49 0.82
N ILE A 13 48.34 27.46 1.73
CA ILE A 13 48.44 27.98 3.08
C ILE A 13 48.01 26.89 4.05
N VAL A 14 49.03 26.15 4.58
CA VAL A 14 48.97 25.39 5.82
C VAL A 14 50.01 26.01 6.73
N SER A 15 49.66 26.23 7.96
CA SER A 15 50.45 26.52 9.18
C SER A 15 50.12 27.85 9.86
N ALA A 16 49.51 27.69 11.01
CA ALA A 16 49.82 28.32 12.30
C ALA A 16 48.53 28.56 13.11
N LEU A 17 48.25 27.66 14.03
CA LEU A 17 47.83 27.96 15.41
C LEU A 17 47.75 26.64 16.22
N ALA A 18 48.91 26.18 16.66
CA ALA A 18 49.09 25.30 17.80
C ALA A 18 49.94 26.06 18.80
N LEU A 19 49.35 26.39 19.92
CA LEU A 19 49.91 26.52 21.27
C LEU A 19 48.97 27.44 22.08
N LEU A 20 48.36 26.80 23.06
CA LEU A 20 48.14 27.25 24.41
C LEU A 20 46.87 26.56 24.99
N CYS A 21 47.12 25.72 25.91
CA CYS A 21 46.49 25.33 27.15
C CYS A 21 46.40 23.82 27.34
N SER A 22 47.56 23.26 27.73
CA SER A 22 47.61 22.01 28.47
C SER A 22 47.40 22.27 29.96
N THR A 23 46.24 21.91 30.49
CA THR A 23 46.06 21.66 31.92
C THR A 23 45.56 20.22 32.09
N PRO A 24 46.17 19.40 32.96
CA PRO A 24 45.74 18.05 33.18
C PRO A 24 44.46 18.01 34.02
N TYR A 25 43.39 17.46 33.50
CA TYR A 25 42.20 17.13 34.25
C TYR A 25 42.48 15.87 35.06
N ALA A 26 42.61 16.01 36.38
CA ALA A 26 42.76 14.90 37.32
C ALA A 26 41.46 14.08 37.29
N ALA A 27 41.58 12.80 37.05
CA ALA A 27 40.50 11.83 37.23
C ALA A 27 40.15 11.73 38.71
N ALA A 28 38.99 12.29 39.10
CA ALA A 28 38.39 12.03 40.37
C ALA A 28 37.70 10.66 40.30
N ALA A 29 38.21 9.71 41.08
CA ALA A 29 37.59 8.42 41.32
C ALA A 29 36.21 8.65 41.98
N GLN A 30 35.15 8.19 41.36
CA GLN A 30 33.85 8.12 41.98
C GLN A 30 33.82 6.96 42.98
N GLU A 31 33.57 7.27 44.25
CA GLU A 31 33.23 6.30 45.27
C GLU A 31 31.91 5.59 44.93
N PRO A 32 31.77 4.30 45.25
CA PRO A 32 30.51 3.57 45.10
C PRO A 32 29.44 4.13 46.05
N PRO A 33 28.17 4.22 45.59
CA PRO A 33 27.09 4.70 46.48
C PRO A 33 26.86 3.78 47.67
N ALA A 34 26.63 4.36 48.84
CA ALA A 34 26.29 3.70 50.05
C ALA A 34 24.99 2.87 49.92
N PRO A 35 24.83 1.77 50.70
CA PRO A 35 23.64 0.94 50.63
C PRO A 35 22.39 1.69 51.09
N VAL A 36 21.36 1.66 50.26
CA VAL A 36 20.04 2.21 50.53
C VAL A 36 19.40 1.43 51.69
N ALA A 37 19.00 2.15 52.75
CA ALA A 37 18.30 1.60 53.89
C ALA A 37 17.00 0.90 53.45
N ALA A 38 16.74 -0.26 54.03
CA ALA A 38 15.55 -1.06 53.82
C ALA A 38 14.27 -0.26 54.12
N ALA A 39 13.33 -0.24 53.19
CA ALA A 39 11.99 0.29 53.41
C ALA A 39 11.22 -0.56 54.40
N PRO A 40 10.31 0.04 55.23
CA PRO A 40 9.53 -0.70 56.20
C PRO A 40 8.53 -1.64 55.51
N SER A 41 8.41 -2.84 56.09
CA SER A 41 7.48 -3.89 55.70
C SER A 41 6.04 -3.40 55.71
N THR A 42 5.35 -3.57 54.56
CA THR A 42 3.89 -3.42 54.48
C THR A 42 3.18 -4.47 55.33
N PRO A 43 2.07 -4.13 56.01
CA PRO A 43 1.31 -5.08 56.81
C PRO A 43 0.60 -6.10 55.90
N GLU A 44 0.68 -7.34 56.32
CA GLU A 44 0.03 -8.51 55.75
C GLU A 44 -1.49 -8.33 55.76
N VAL A 45 -2.12 -8.26 54.58
CA VAL A 45 -3.58 -8.22 54.43
C VAL A 45 -4.08 -9.67 54.43
N SER A 46 -4.80 -10.03 55.50
CA SER A 46 -5.50 -11.30 55.60
C SER A 46 -6.54 -11.47 54.48
N PRO A 47 -6.76 -12.68 53.95
CA PRO A 47 -7.76 -12.92 52.92
C PRO A 47 -9.17 -12.67 53.44
N PRO A 48 -10.10 -12.14 52.60
CA PRO A 48 -11.47 -11.89 53.00
C PRO A 48 -12.21 -13.21 53.26
N GLN A 49 -12.91 -13.25 54.39
CA GLN A 49 -13.82 -14.34 54.78
C GLN A 49 -14.93 -14.49 53.72
N ALA A 50 -15.22 -15.74 53.38
CA ALA A 50 -16.32 -16.13 52.47
C ALA A 50 -17.67 -15.68 53.06
N ALA A 51 -18.46 -14.99 52.23
CA ALA A 51 -19.86 -14.67 52.56
C ALA A 51 -20.72 -15.95 52.60
N PRO A 52 -21.79 -16.01 53.42
CA PRO A 52 -22.63 -17.19 53.56
C PRO A 52 -23.45 -17.44 52.27
N ALA A 53 -23.58 -18.72 51.93
CA ALA A 53 -24.34 -19.20 50.79
C ALA A 53 -25.84 -18.86 50.92
N ASN A 54 -26.43 -18.32 49.84
CA ASN A 54 -27.87 -18.17 49.73
C ASN A 54 -28.57 -19.55 49.60
N PRO A 55 -29.78 -19.70 50.17
CA PRO A 55 -30.55 -20.93 50.06
C PRO A 55 -31.03 -21.17 48.60
N PRO A 56 -31.30 -22.44 48.19
CA PRO A 56 -31.69 -22.78 46.86
C PRO A 56 -33.09 -22.25 46.53
N LEU A 57 -33.23 -21.64 45.33
CA LEU A 57 -34.50 -21.23 44.74
C LEU A 57 -35.33 -22.49 44.41
N SER A 58 -36.59 -22.49 44.86
CA SER A 58 -37.60 -23.51 44.59
C SER A 58 -37.87 -23.66 43.09
N ALA A 59 -38.06 -24.90 42.66
CA ALA A 59 -38.47 -25.25 41.29
C ALA A 59 -39.86 -24.68 40.97
N PRO A 60 -40.11 -24.24 39.70
CA PRO A 60 -41.44 -23.81 39.28
C PRO A 60 -42.37 -25.00 39.11
N GLU A 61 -43.60 -24.82 39.57
CA GLU A 61 -44.73 -25.76 39.47
C GLU A 61 -45.07 -26.07 38.01
N THR A 62 -45.31 -27.35 37.73
CA THR A 62 -45.78 -27.86 36.44
C THR A 62 -47.25 -27.50 36.22
N THR A 63 -47.55 -26.78 35.14
CA THR A 63 -48.89 -26.59 34.64
C THR A 63 -49.31 -27.77 33.76
N PRO A 64 -50.55 -28.24 33.81
CA PRO A 64 -50.99 -29.46 33.15
C PRO A 64 -51.06 -29.33 31.62
N ALA A 65 -50.74 -30.44 30.94
CA ALA A 65 -50.70 -30.61 29.51
C ALA A 65 -52.09 -30.38 28.85
N ALA A 66 -52.08 -29.54 27.76
CA ALA A 66 -53.22 -29.45 26.84
C ALA A 66 -53.18 -30.61 25.84
N THR A 67 -54.36 -31.15 25.57
CA THR A 67 -54.64 -32.26 24.65
C THR A 67 -54.20 -31.95 23.21
N PRO A 68 -53.61 -32.89 22.46
CA PRO A 68 -53.17 -32.66 21.09
C PRO A 68 -54.35 -32.67 20.10
N ALA A 69 -54.38 -31.68 19.18
CA ALA A 69 -55.24 -31.66 18.01
C ALA A 69 -54.73 -32.65 16.93
N PRO A 70 -55.59 -33.17 16.03
CA PRO A 70 -55.24 -34.24 15.11
C PRO A 70 -54.25 -33.81 14.01
N ALA A 71 -53.39 -34.75 13.66
CA ALA A 71 -52.35 -34.63 12.65
C ALA A 71 -52.92 -34.30 11.26
N GLY A 72 -52.44 -33.22 10.66
CA GLY A 72 -52.56 -32.95 9.24
C GLY A 72 -51.47 -33.69 8.47
N GLU A 73 -51.83 -34.16 7.26
CA GLU A 73 -50.95 -34.89 6.34
C GLU A 73 -49.61 -34.20 6.07
N PRO A 74 -48.51 -34.94 5.90
CA PRO A 74 -47.21 -34.36 5.58
C PRO A 74 -47.21 -33.83 4.13
N PRO A 75 -46.57 -32.67 3.86
CA PRO A 75 -46.36 -32.20 2.51
C PRO A 75 -45.39 -33.13 1.78
N ALA A 76 -45.67 -33.39 0.49
CA ALA A 76 -44.91 -34.26 -0.40
C ALA A 76 -43.40 -33.93 -0.38
N GLU A 77 -42.60 -34.99 -0.24
CA GLU A 77 -41.14 -34.94 -0.33
C GLU A 77 -40.70 -34.39 -1.69
N THR A 78 -39.97 -33.30 -1.69
CA THR A 78 -39.20 -32.82 -2.84
C THR A 78 -38.04 -33.82 -3.07
N PRO A 79 -37.84 -34.35 -4.26
CA PRO A 79 -36.76 -35.32 -4.49
C PRO A 79 -35.40 -34.69 -4.17
N ALA A 80 -34.59 -35.38 -3.37
CA ALA A 80 -33.22 -35.01 -3.04
C ALA A 80 -32.43 -34.78 -4.33
N ALA A 81 -31.84 -33.61 -4.47
CA ALA A 81 -30.90 -33.35 -5.54
C ALA A 81 -29.70 -34.31 -5.38
N GLY A 82 -29.50 -35.16 -6.38
CA GLY A 82 -28.35 -36.03 -6.46
C GLY A 82 -27.04 -35.25 -6.42
N PRO A 83 -25.91 -35.90 -6.06
CA PRO A 83 -24.62 -35.21 -5.99
C PRO A 83 -24.29 -34.62 -7.36
N LEU A 84 -23.93 -33.31 -7.35
CA LEU A 84 -23.41 -32.62 -8.53
C LEU A 84 -22.19 -33.41 -9.04
N PRO A 85 -22.06 -33.63 -10.35
CA PRO A 85 -20.89 -34.29 -10.89
C PRO A 85 -19.64 -33.52 -10.54
N GLU A 86 -18.63 -34.20 -9.98
CA GLU A 86 -17.29 -33.66 -9.80
C GLU A 86 -16.79 -33.11 -11.15
N ALA A 87 -16.63 -31.81 -11.23
CA ALA A 87 -16.00 -31.16 -12.37
C ALA A 87 -14.54 -31.62 -12.42
N GLN A 88 -14.22 -32.51 -13.34
CA GLN A 88 -12.82 -32.78 -13.69
C GLN A 88 -12.16 -31.45 -14.04
N PRO A 89 -10.91 -31.17 -13.56
CA PRO A 89 -10.18 -29.96 -13.95
C PRO A 89 -9.86 -30.04 -15.45
N GLY A 90 -10.79 -29.54 -16.26
CA GLY A 90 -10.54 -29.31 -17.67
C GLY A 90 -9.39 -28.31 -17.81
N ALA A 91 -8.47 -28.57 -18.75
CA ALA A 91 -7.44 -27.62 -19.14
C ALA A 91 -8.10 -26.25 -19.37
N PRO A 92 -7.50 -25.13 -18.89
CA PRO A 92 -8.04 -23.81 -19.15
C PRO A 92 -8.19 -23.61 -20.67
N PRO A 93 -9.27 -22.96 -21.13
CA PRO A 93 -9.48 -22.72 -22.55
C PRO A 93 -8.27 -21.95 -23.12
N PRO A 94 -7.85 -22.26 -24.37
CA PRO A 94 -6.79 -21.50 -25.02
C PRO A 94 -7.22 -20.03 -25.06
N LEU A 95 -6.26 -19.13 -24.76
CA LEU A 95 -6.48 -17.70 -24.76
C LEU A 95 -7.01 -17.26 -26.13
N PRO A 96 -8.05 -16.42 -26.21
CA PRO A 96 -8.46 -15.82 -27.45
C PRO A 96 -7.26 -15.07 -28.02
N ALA A 97 -6.88 -15.38 -29.26
CA ALA A 97 -5.86 -14.66 -29.98
C ALA A 97 -6.28 -13.18 -30.04
N VAL A 98 -5.54 -12.30 -29.34
CA VAL A 98 -5.72 -10.86 -29.46
C VAL A 98 -5.36 -10.50 -30.90
N ALA A 99 -6.36 -10.22 -31.72
CA ALA A 99 -6.13 -9.70 -33.06
C ALA A 99 -5.31 -8.41 -32.91
N PRO A 100 -4.22 -8.22 -33.70
CA PRO A 100 -3.45 -7.00 -33.65
C PRO A 100 -4.38 -5.83 -34.02
N ARG A 101 -4.76 -5.04 -33.02
CA ARG A 101 -5.49 -3.78 -33.25
C ARG A 101 -4.58 -2.87 -34.07
N ARG A 102 -5.07 -2.39 -35.18
CA ARG A 102 -4.35 -1.39 -36.00
C ARG A 102 -3.90 -0.27 -35.07
N LEU A 103 -2.59 0.04 -35.10
CA LEU A 103 -2.02 1.19 -34.44
C LEU A 103 -2.85 2.42 -34.84
N ALA A 104 -3.53 2.98 -33.84
CA ALA A 104 -4.32 4.20 -34.01
C ALA A 104 -3.37 5.32 -34.51
N THR A 105 -3.87 6.17 -35.35
CA THR A 105 -3.21 7.43 -35.75
C THR A 105 -2.81 8.17 -34.47
N ARG A 106 -1.51 8.56 -34.38
CA ARG A 106 -0.91 9.25 -33.22
C ARG A 106 -1.85 10.31 -32.66
N SER A 107 -2.27 10.14 -31.41
CA SER A 107 -3.00 11.11 -30.63
C SER A 107 -2.12 12.33 -30.33
N SER A 108 -2.73 13.50 -30.16
CA SER A 108 -2.06 14.73 -29.72
C SER A 108 -1.73 14.74 -28.22
N HIS A 109 -2.12 13.72 -27.47
CA HIS A 109 -1.88 13.64 -26.02
C HIS A 109 -0.43 13.23 -25.74
N GLN A 110 0.16 13.84 -24.74
CA GLN A 110 1.49 13.51 -24.26
C GLN A 110 1.41 12.28 -23.35
N ALA A 111 2.22 11.27 -23.63
CA ALA A 111 2.33 10.10 -22.75
C ALA A 111 3.25 10.40 -21.57
N TRP A 112 2.87 9.93 -20.37
CA TRP A 112 3.56 10.21 -19.11
C TRP A 112 3.68 8.97 -18.24
N VAL A 113 4.79 8.91 -17.48
CA VAL A 113 4.98 7.94 -16.41
C VAL A 113 5.48 8.67 -15.15
N ALA A 114 4.86 8.40 -14.00
CA ALA A 114 5.32 8.82 -12.68
C ALA A 114 5.43 7.58 -11.80
N ALA A 115 6.62 7.27 -11.28
CA ALA A 115 6.88 6.07 -10.50
C ALA A 115 8.01 6.25 -9.49
N ALA A 116 8.13 5.31 -8.53
CA ALA A 116 9.01 5.39 -7.37
C ALA A 116 10.51 5.33 -7.69
N ASN A 117 10.89 4.94 -8.92
CA ASN A 117 12.28 4.83 -9.32
C ASN A 117 12.47 5.29 -10.78
N PRO A 118 13.54 6.03 -11.11
CA PRO A 118 13.80 6.50 -12.47
C PRO A 118 13.85 5.40 -13.53
N LEU A 119 14.45 4.23 -13.23
CA LEU A 119 14.51 3.11 -14.17
C LEU A 119 13.13 2.50 -14.45
N ALA A 120 12.24 2.51 -13.47
CA ALA A 120 10.86 2.08 -13.67
C ALA A 120 10.09 3.06 -14.58
N VAL A 121 10.34 4.35 -14.45
CA VAL A 121 9.81 5.37 -15.38
C VAL A 121 10.32 5.16 -16.79
N GLU A 122 11.62 4.92 -16.96
CA GLU A 122 12.24 4.66 -18.27
C GLU A 122 11.68 3.39 -18.92
N ALA A 123 11.48 2.30 -18.15
CA ALA A 123 10.86 1.08 -18.65
C ALA A 123 9.43 1.34 -19.17
N GLY A 124 8.62 2.10 -18.43
CA GLY A 124 7.27 2.48 -18.88
C GLY A 124 7.29 3.35 -20.13
N LEU A 125 8.18 4.35 -20.20
CA LEU A 125 8.33 5.23 -21.35
C LEU A 125 8.84 4.47 -22.60
N GLU A 126 9.72 3.48 -22.43
CA GLU A 126 10.17 2.61 -23.52
C GLU A 126 8.99 1.86 -24.16
N ILE A 127 8.11 1.30 -23.34
CA ILE A 127 6.91 0.59 -23.82
C ILE A 127 5.93 1.56 -24.51
N LEU A 128 5.68 2.73 -23.92
CA LEU A 128 4.86 3.77 -24.56
C LEU A 128 5.46 4.24 -25.89
N GLY A 129 6.79 4.37 -25.96
CA GLY A 129 7.53 4.72 -27.17
C GLY A 129 7.41 3.69 -28.29
N LYS A 130 7.22 2.41 -27.97
CA LYS A 130 6.92 1.32 -28.90
C LYS A 130 5.45 1.31 -29.37
N GLY A 131 4.63 2.25 -28.89
CA GLY A 131 3.19 2.33 -29.17
C GLY A 131 2.33 1.49 -28.23
N GLY A 132 2.86 1.13 -27.06
CA GLY A 132 2.11 0.45 -26.01
C GLY A 132 1.11 1.38 -25.35
N LYS A 133 0.09 0.78 -24.73
CA LYS A 133 -0.94 1.46 -23.95
C LYS A 133 -0.52 1.66 -22.50
N ALA A 134 -1.30 2.45 -21.76
CA ALA A 134 -1.04 2.71 -20.33
C ALA A 134 -0.88 1.41 -19.52
N LEU A 135 -1.68 0.39 -19.84
CA LEU A 135 -1.56 -0.90 -19.13
C LEU A 135 -0.33 -1.71 -19.55
N ASP A 136 0.09 -1.63 -20.81
CA ASP A 136 1.34 -2.29 -21.26
C ASP A 136 2.53 -1.70 -20.50
N ALA A 137 2.59 -0.37 -20.42
CA ALA A 137 3.63 0.32 -19.67
C ALA A 137 3.55 -0.01 -18.15
N ALA A 138 2.35 -0.17 -17.58
CA ALA A 138 2.18 -0.56 -16.19
C ALA A 138 2.80 -1.94 -15.89
N VAL A 139 2.74 -2.90 -16.80
CA VAL A 139 3.42 -4.20 -16.66
C VAL A 139 4.93 -4.03 -16.61
N ALA A 140 5.50 -3.21 -17.50
CA ALA A 140 6.94 -2.95 -17.52
C ALA A 140 7.42 -2.20 -16.26
N VAL A 141 6.65 -1.20 -15.80
CA VAL A 141 6.92 -0.49 -14.54
C VAL A 141 6.90 -1.45 -13.36
N GLN A 142 5.89 -2.34 -13.25
CA GLN A 142 5.80 -3.33 -12.18
C GLN A 142 6.95 -4.32 -12.19
N ALA A 143 7.32 -4.84 -13.37
CA ALA A 143 8.45 -5.77 -13.50
C ALA A 143 9.79 -5.10 -13.12
N MET A 144 9.98 -3.85 -13.50
CA MET A 144 11.18 -3.07 -13.15
C MET A 144 11.20 -2.71 -11.66
N LEU A 145 10.08 -2.30 -11.05
CA LEU A 145 10.00 -2.00 -9.62
C LEU A 145 10.39 -3.21 -8.77
N GLY A 146 10.00 -4.43 -9.17
CA GLY A 146 10.42 -5.66 -8.47
C GLY A 146 11.93 -5.92 -8.51
N LEU A 147 12.67 -5.27 -9.41
CA LEU A 147 14.12 -5.31 -9.48
C LEU A 147 14.79 -4.18 -8.70
N VAL A 148 14.30 -2.93 -8.88
CA VAL A 148 14.99 -1.72 -8.39
C VAL A 148 14.43 -1.17 -7.07
N GLU A 149 13.21 -1.59 -6.69
CA GLU A 149 12.51 -1.27 -5.44
C GLU A 149 12.02 -2.55 -4.71
N PRO A 150 12.83 -3.64 -4.63
CA PRO A 150 12.40 -4.94 -4.11
C PRO A 150 12.00 -4.88 -2.62
N GLN A 151 12.48 -3.87 -1.88
CA GLN A 151 12.08 -3.59 -0.51
C GLN A 151 10.63 -3.10 -0.40
N SER A 152 10.02 -2.69 -1.50
CA SER A 152 8.68 -2.06 -1.49
C SER A 152 7.64 -2.87 -2.25
N SER A 153 7.98 -3.47 -3.40
CA SER A 153 7.02 -4.16 -4.26
C SER A 153 7.70 -5.16 -5.20
N GLY A 154 6.93 -6.02 -5.86
CA GLY A 154 7.48 -6.98 -6.80
C GLY A 154 6.47 -8.01 -7.30
N VAL A 155 6.98 -9.01 -8.06
CA VAL A 155 6.16 -10.10 -8.62
C VAL A 155 5.62 -11.05 -7.55
N GLY A 156 6.27 -11.08 -6.37
CA GLY A 156 5.86 -11.87 -5.20
C GLY A 156 4.81 -11.20 -4.31
N GLY A 157 4.27 -10.06 -4.71
CA GLY A 157 3.32 -9.25 -3.94
C GLY A 157 1.97 -9.06 -4.59
N GLY A 158 1.22 -8.06 -4.11
CA GLY A 158 -0.11 -7.72 -4.61
C GLY A 158 -0.29 -6.24 -4.93
N ALA A 159 -1.48 -5.90 -5.41
CA ALA A 159 -1.78 -4.55 -5.86
C ALA A 159 -3.27 -4.24 -5.96
N PHE A 160 -3.59 -2.94 -6.03
CA PHE A 160 -4.85 -2.42 -6.57
C PHE A 160 -4.57 -1.51 -7.74
N LEU A 161 -5.42 -1.59 -8.77
CA LEU A 161 -5.31 -0.79 -9.99
C LEU A 161 -6.65 -0.14 -10.32
N LEU A 162 -6.61 1.13 -10.69
CA LEU A 162 -7.68 1.81 -11.42
C LEU A 162 -7.25 2.05 -12.87
N TYR A 163 -8.17 1.82 -13.78
CA TYR A 163 -8.01 2.08 -15.20
C TYR A 163 -9.09 3.06 -15.68
N TYR A 164 -8.66 4.16 -16.32
CA TYR A 164 -9.54 5.09 -16.99
C TYR A 164 -9.40 4.87 -18.50
N ASP A 165 -10.54 4.64 -19.15
CA ASP A 165 -10.68 4.51 -20.60
C ASP A 165 -11.07 5.88 -21.16
N ALA A 166 -10.16 6.52 -21.87
CA ALA A 166 -10.38 7.86 -22.45
C ALA A 166 -11.45 7.87 -23.54
N GLY A 167 -11.64 6.74 -24.24
CA GLY A 167 -12.64 6.61 -25.29
C GLY A 167 -14.07 6.60 -24.76
N THR A 168 -14.28 6.15 -23.52
CA THR A 168 -15.61 6.03 -22.90
C THR A 168 -15.80 6.92 -21.68
N GLY A 169 -14.72 7.49 -21.14
CA GLY A 169 -14.73 8.24 -19.88
C GLY A 169 -15.00 7.37 -18.65
N LYS A 170 -14.87 6.04 -18.77
CA LYS A 170 -15.19 5.11 -17.69
C LYS A 170 -13.96 4.77 -16.86
N VAL A 171 -14.12 4.80 -15.52
CA VAL A 171 -13.14 4.24 -14.58
C VAL A 171 -13.54 2.82 -14.22
N SER A 172 -12.57 1.91 -14.16
CA SER A 172 -12.73 0.52 -13.71
C SER A 172 -11.68 0.20 -12.65
N ALA A 173 -11.99 -0.71 -11.74
CA ALA A 173 -11.06 -1.18 -10.72
C ALA A 173 -10.70 -2.65 -10.95
N ILE A 174 -9.47 -3.03 -10.55
CA ILE A 174 -9.01 -4.41 -10.58
C ILE A 174 -8.30 -4.69 -9.26
N ASP A 175 -8.68 -5.81 -8.64
CA ASP A 175 -8.16 -6.26 -7.36
C ASP A 175 -7.15 -7.39 -7.56
N GLY A 176 -5.89 -7.09 -7.29
CA GLY A 176 -4.75 -8.00 -7.24
C GLY A 176 -4.21 -8.21 -5.83
N ARG A 177 -5.05 -7.99 -4.79
CA ARG A 177 -4.68 -8.24 -3.39
C ARG A 177 -4.40 -9.71 -3.18
N GLU A 178 -3.47 -10.03 -2.31
CA GLU A 178 -3.12 -11.38 -1.91
C GLU A 178 -4.31 -12.06 -1.22
N THR A 179 -4.37 -13.39 -1.34
CA THR A 179 -5.33 -14.21 -0.59
C THR A 179 -4.61 -15.07 0.42
N ALA A 180 -5.23 -15.29 1.56
CA ALA A 180 -4.76 -16.28 2.52
C ALA A 180 -4.84 -17.68 1.89
N PRO A 181 -3.91 -18.61 2.17
CA PRO A 181 -4.03 -20.01 1.84
C PRO A 181 -5.35 -20.60 2.34
N ALA A 182 -5.90 -21.58 1.66
CA ALA A 182 -7.18 -22.20 2.04
C ALA A 182 -7.16 -22.79 3.47
N ALA A 183 -5.99 -23.25 3.91
CA ALA A 183 -5.79 -23.82 5.25
C ALA A 183 -5.48 -22.76 6.34
N ALA A 184 -5.49 -21.46 6.03
CA ALA A 184 -5.26 -20.42 7.02
C ALA A 184 -6.41 -20.36 8.04
N ALA A 185 -6.07 -20.47 9.33
CA ALA A 185 -7.01 -20.44 10.45
C ALA A 185 -7.03 -19.07 11.14
N PRO A 186 -8.14 -18.70 11.81
CA PRO A 186 -8.24 -17.43 12.53
C PRO A 186 -7.13 -17.19 13.56
N GLU A 187 -6.62 -18.25 14.16
CA GLU A 187 -5.61 -18.23 15.23
C GLU A 187 -4.17 -18.34 14.70
N MET A 188 -3.94 -18.25 13.37
CA MET A 188 -2.63 -18.54 12.78
C MET A 188 -1.51 -17.62 13.29
N PHE A 189 -1.84 -16.44 13.81
CA PHE A 189 -0.89 -15.50 14.42
C PHE A 189 -0.94 -15.48 15.96
N LEU A 190 -1.53 -16.52 16.56
CA LEU A 190 -1.46 -16.74 18.00
C LEU A 190 -0.44 -17.83 18.32
N GLU A 191 0.41 -17.58 19.34
CA GLU A 191 1.27 -18.57 19.96
C GLU A 191 0.87 -18.71 21.42
N HIS A 192 0.52 -19.92 21.85
CA HIS A 192 0.02 -20.20 23.20
C HIS A 192 -1.17 -19.29 23.61
N GLY A 193 -2.06 -18.99 22.66
CA GLY A 193 -3.24 -18.15 22.86
C GLY A 193 -2.95 -16.64 22.98
N ARG A 194 -1.74 -16.18 22.66
CA ARG A 194 -1.34 -14.76 22.65
C ARG A 194 -0.91 -14.32 21.26
N PRO A 195 -1.20 -13.08 20.86
CA PRO A 195 -0.71 -12.54 19.59
C PRO A 195 0.82 -12.59 19.51
N MET A 196 1.33 -13.04 18.38
CA MET A 196 2.75 -12.94 18.06
C MET A 196 3.19 -11.47 18.02
N SER A 197 4.47 -11.21 18.25
CA SER A 197 5.01 -9.90 17.90
C SER A 197 4.92 -9.68 16.38
N PHE A 198 4.80 -8.41 15.96
CA PHE A 198 4.70 -8.10 14.53
C PHE A 198 5.92 -8.61 13.74
N VAL A 199 7.13 -8.45 14.29
CA VAL A 199 8.38 -8.89 13.64
C VAL A 199 8.42 -10.42 13.48
N GLU A 200 8.05 -11.17 14.52
CA GLU A 200 7.96 -12.64 14.44
C GLU A 200 6.92 -13.09 13.42
N ALA A 201 5.75 -12.47 13.40
CA ALA A 201 4.71 -12.76 12.43
C ALA A 201 5.21 -12.50 10.99
N VAL A 202 5.84 -11.36 10.72
CA VAL A 202 6.44 -11.01 9.41
C VAL A 202 7.43 -12.07 8.95
N ARG A 203 8.33 -12.53 9.83
CA ARG A 203 9.39 -13.50 9.51
C ARG A 203 8.90 -14.95 9.43
N SER A 204 7.70 -15.23 9.93
CA SER A 204 7.11 -16.56 9.87
C SER A 204 6.76 -16.98 8.44
N GLY A 205 6.74 -18.28 8.17
CA GLY A 205 6.20 -18.83 6.92
C GLY A 205 4.70 -18.58 6.76
N ARG A 206 4.00 -18.25 7.87
CA ARG A 206 2.56 -17.96 7.91
C ARG A 206 2.20 -16.62 7.29
N SER A 207 3.15 -15.69 7.18
CA SER A 207 2.88 -14.31 6.74
C SER A 207 2.62 -14.17 5.23
N THR A 208 3.06 -15.11 4.41
CA THR A 208 3.00 -15.01 2.95
C THR A 208 1.63 -15.38 2.41
N GLY A 209 0.98 -14.42 1.76
CA GLY A 209 -0.23 -14.64 0.97
C GLY A 209 0.08 -15.03 -0.48
N VAL A 210 -0.94 -15.58 -1.15
CA VAL A 210 -0.86 -15.90 -2.59
C VAL A 210 -0.64 -14.60 -3.37
N PRO A 211 0.48 -14.43 -4.11
CA PRO A 211 0.76 -13.21 -4.86
C PRO A 211 -0.32 -12.89 -5.90
N GLY A 212 -0.65 -11.60 -6.07
CA GLY A 212 -1.75 -11.22 -6.94
C GLY A 212 -1.40 -10.23 -8.06
N ALA A 213 -0.31 -9.47 -7.93
CA ALA A 213 0.02 -8.37 -8.84
C ALA A 213 0.13 -8.83 -10.30
N ILE A 214 0.86 -9.91 -10.58
CA ILE A 214 1.05 -10.43 -11.95
C ILE A 214 -0.23 -11.00 -12.53
N GLY A 215 -1.00 -11.76 -11.73
CA GLY A 215 -2.31 -12.28 -12.17
C GLY A 215 -3.30 -11.17 -12.51
N MET A 216 -3.29 -10.09 -11.74
CA MET A 216 -4.09 -8.89 -11.98
C MET A 216 -3.69 -8.20 -13.28
N LEU A 217 -2.41 -7.93 -13.48
CA LEU A 217 -1.90 -7.27 -14.69
C LEU A 217 -2.17 -8.10 -15.93
N TYR A 218 -2.02 -9.42 -15.87
CA TYR A 218 -2.34 -10.31 -16.99
C TYR A 218 -3.82 -10.30 -17.33
N THR A 219 -4.69 -10.34 -16.32
CA THR A 219 -6.16 -10.25 -16.49
C THR A 219 -6.55 -8.91 -17.12
N ALA A 220 -5.89 -7.83 -16.70
CA ALA A 220 -6.11 -6.50 -17.25
C ALA A 220 -5.59 -6.38 -18.69
N HIS A 221 -4.37 -6.86 -18.94
CA HIS A 221 -3.74 -6.84 -20.27
C HIS A 221 -4.55 -7.60 -21.31
N ALA A 222 -5.11 -8.75 -20.96
CA ALA A 222 -5.96 -9.52 -21.86
C ALA A 222 -7.18 -8.74 -22.38
N LYS A 223 -7.63 -7.70 -21.64
CA LYS A 223 -8.80 -6.89 -21.99
C LYS A 223 -8.42 -5.58 -22.69
N VAL A 224 -7.39 -4.89 -22.22
CA VAL A 224 -7.08 -3.51 -22.65
C VAL A 224 -5.62 -3.32 -23.08
N GLY A 225 -4.78 -4.35 -23.10
CA GLY A 225 -3.42 -4.30 -23.61
C GLY A 225 -3.35 -4.04 -25.13
N GLY A 226 -2.23 -3.52 -25.60
CA GLY A 226 -1.97 -3.19 -27.01
C GLY A 226 -0.81 -3.97 -27.60
N LEU A 227 0.30 -4.15 -26.89
CA LEU A 227 1.48 -4.91 -27.30
C LEU A 227 1.39 -6.38 -26.83
N ARG A 228 2.25 -7.23 -27.38
CA ARG A 228 2.32 -8.63 -26.93
C ARG A 228 2.88 -8.69 -25.50
N TRP A 229 2.27 -9.48 -24.65
CA TRP A 229 2.64 -9.65 -23.25
C TRP A 229 4.13 -9.81 -23.01
N LYS A 230 4.81 -10.62 -23.83
CA LYS A 230 6.23 -10.90 -23.66
C LYS A 230 7.14 -9.69 -23.87
N GLU A 231 6.74 -8.75 -24.72
CA GLU A 231 7.54 -7.56 -25.00
C GLU A 231 7.61 -6.61 -23.82
N LEU A 232 6.64 -6.71 -22.89
CA LEU A 232 6.50 -5.81 -21.75
C LEU A 232 7.57 -6.05 -20.67
N PHE A 233 8.21 -7.22 -20.67
CA PHE A 233 9.25 -7.59 -19.72
C PHE A 233 10.66 -7.27 -20.20
N GLU A 234 10.86 -6.99 -21.48
CA GLU A 234 12.19 -6.77 -22.08
C GLU A 234 13.04 -5.73 -21.34
N PRO A 235 12.51 -4.55 -20.92
CA PRO A 235 13.32 -3.56 -20.20
C PRO A 235 13.84 -4.10 -18.86
N ALA A 236 12.99 -4.79 -18.10
CA ALA A 236 13.37 -5.34 -16.78
C ALA A 236 14.30 -6.56 -16.90
N ILE A 237 14.09 -7.44 -17.90
CA ILE A 237 14.99 -8.57 -18.18
C ILE A 237 16.39 -8.05 -18.52
N ARG A 238 16.48 -7.02 -19.36
CA ARG A 238 17.75 -6.39 -19.74
C ARG A 238 18.45 -5.79 -18.52
N ALA A 239 17.75 -5.02 -17.69
CA ALA A 239 18.31 -4.42 -16.50
C ALA A 239 18.75 -5.48 -15.47
N ALA A 240 18.00 -6.55 -15.27
CA ALA A 240 18.35 -7.64 -14.37
C ALA A 240 19.59 -8.41 -14.84
N SER A 241 19.75 -8.59 -16.16
CA SER A 241 20.88 -9.33 -16.76
C SER A 241 22.16 -8.49 -16.87
N GLN A 242 22.03 -7.21 -17.29
CA GLN A 242 23.18 -6.33 -17.50
C GLN A 242 23.59 -5.60 -16.23
N GLY A 243 22.70 -5.50 -15.26
CA GLY A 243 22.87 -4.80 -14.00
C GLY A 243 22.41 -3.35 -14.05
N PHE A 244 22.18 -2.83 -12.86
CA PHE A 244 21.86 -1.42 -12.60
C PHE A 244 22.63 -0.95 -11.37
N LYS A 245 22.75 0.37 -11.19
CA LYS A 245 23.37 0.94 -10.01
C LYS A 245 22.40 0.95 -8.84
N VAL A 246 22.82 0.39 -7.71
CA VAL A 246 22.05 0.43 -6.46
C VAL A 246 21.78 1.87 -6.05
N SER A 247 20.53 2.18 -5.76
CA SER A 247 20.12 3.51 -5.34
C SER A 247 20.43 3.78 -3.87
N ALA A 248 20.48 5.05 -3.47
CA ALA A 248 20.64 5.46 -2.07
C ALA A 248 19.57 4.84 -1.17
N ARG A 249 18.31 4.78 -1.66
CA ARG A 249 17.18 4.22 -0.90
C ARG A 249 17.33 2.71 -0.72
N LEU A 250 17.66 1.95 -1.77
CA LEU A 250 17.88 0.51 -1.66
C LEU A 250 19.04 0.22 -0.70
N ALA A 251 20.18 0.92 -0.84
CA ALA A 251 21.33 0.78 0.04
C ALA A 251 20.99 1.08 1.51
N MET A 252 20.19 2.13 1.77
CA MET A 252 19.73 2.46 3.12
C MET A 252 18.98 1.31 3.78
N PHE A 253 18.07 0.63 3.03
CA PHE A 253 17.30 -0.49 3.58
C PHE A 253 18.10 -1.80 3.68
N LEU A 254 19.18 -1.93 2.94
CA LEU A 254 20.12 -3.05 3.07
C LEU A 254 21.08 -2.87 4.26
N GLY A 255 21.30 -1.62 4.69
CA GLY A 255 22.21 -1.28 5.78
C GLY A 255 21.66 -1.53 7.19
N GLU A 256 22.51 -1.30 8.19
CA GLU A 256 22.19 -1.48 9.62
C GLU A 256 21.12 -0.52 10.14
N GLY A 257 20.94 0.63 9.49
CA GLY A 257 19.91 1.62 9.82
C GLY A 257 18.49 1.25 9.37
N SER A 258 18.29 0.08 8.75
CA SER A 258 16.98 -0.38 8.33
C SER A 258 16.08 -0.67 9.54
N PRO A 259 14.83 -0.20 9.56
CA PRO A 259 13.87 -0.54 10.63
C PRO A 259 13.53 -2.04 10.66
N PHE A 260 13.79 -2.75 9.56
CA PHE A 260 13.68 -4.19 9.42
C PHE A 260 15.01 -4.74 8.91
N PRO A 261 15.94 -5.18 9.79
CA PRO A 261 17.23 -5.72 9.38
C PRO A 261 17.05 -6.83 8.34
N PRO A 262 17.83 -6.80 7.24
CA PRO A 262 17.76 -7.83 6.21
C PRO A 262 18.02 -9.24 6.78
N THR A 263 17.22 -10.22 6.31
CA THR A 263 17.44 -11.64 6.63
C THR A 263 18.70 -12.17 5.95
N THR A 264 19.09 -13.40 6.31
CA THR A 264 20.21 -14.09 5.65
C THR A 264 19.96 -14.22 4.15
N GLU A 265 18.73 -14.51 3.72
CA GLU A 265 18.35 -14.66 2.31
C GLU A 265 18.44 -13.33 1.56
N ILE A 266 17.97 -12.23 2.19
CA ILE A 266 18.10 -10.89 1.61
C ILE A 266 19.57 -10.47 1.53
N ARG A 267 20.36 -10.72 2.56
CA ARG A 267 21.81 -10.48 2.52
C ARG A 267 22.48 -11.29 1.41
N ALA A 268 22.17 -12.57 1.28
CA ALA A 268 22.74 -13.42 0.23
C ALA A 268 22.37 -12.91 -1.18
N LEU A 269 21.13 -12.41 -1.38
CA LEU A 269 20.70 -11.86 -2.67
C LEU A 269 21.41 -10.54 -3.02
N PHE A 270 21.67 -9.69 -2.00
CA PHE A 270 22.19 -8.33 -2.19
C PHE A 270 23.62 -8.15 -1.66
N SER A 271 24.44 -9.20 -1.72
CA SER A 271 25.88 -9.12 -1.43
C SER A 271 26.73 -9.13 -2.69
N ARG A 272 27.87 -8.48 -2.60
CA ARG A 272 28.95 -8.57 -3.59
C ARG A 272 29.64 -9.94 -3.54
N GLN A 273 30.52 -10.20 -4.48
CA GLN A 273 31.29 -11.45 -4.53
C GLN A 273 32.25 -11.64 -3.32
N ASP A 274 32.64 -10.54 -2.69
CA ASP A 274 33.45 -10.53 -1.46
C ASP A 274 32.62 -10.80 -0.18
N GLY A 275 31.30 -10.95 -0.30
CA GLY A 275 30.37 -11.18 0.80
C GLY A 275 29.85 -9.91 1.47
N GLU A 276 30.36 -8.74 1.10
CA GLU A 276 29.87 -7.46 1.62
C GLU A 276 28.52 -7.08 1.02
N ILE A 277 27.67 -6.43 1.81
CA ILE A 277 26.37 -5.94 1.35
C ILE A 277 26.54 -4.81 0.34
N LEU A 278 25.70 -4.80 -0.69
CA LEU A 278 25.70 -3.76 -1.73
C LEU A 278 25.47 -2.37 -1.14
N GLN A 279 26.25 -1.41 -1.64
CA GLN A 279 26.19 0.00 -1.29
C GLN A 279 25.65 0.83 -2.46
N GLU A 280 25.31 2.10 -2.20
CA GLU A 280 24.90 3.04 -3.24
C GLU A 280 25.96 3.12 -4.35
N GLY A 281 25.50 3.02 -5.59
CA GLY A 281 26.35 3.10 -6.78
C GLY A 281 27.00 1.77 -7.20
N ASP A 282 26.95 0.72 -6.38
CA ASP A 282 27.40 -0.61 -6.76
C ASP A 282 26.58 -1.14 -7.95
N LEU A 283 27.21 -1.90 -8.84
CA LEU A 283 26.52 -2.57 -9.92
C LEU A 283 25.88 -3.86 -9.40
N PHE A 284 24.56 -3.94 -9.45
CA PHE A 284 23.82 -5.13 -9.06
C PHE A 284 23.21 -5.82 -10.29
N GLN A 285 23.43 -7.12 -10.41
CA GLN A 285 22.83 -8.01 -11.39
C GLN A 285 21.99 -9.07 -10.66
N ASN A 286 20.82 -9.40 -11.24
CA ASN A 286 19.97 -10.46 -10.70
C ASN A 286 19.56 -11.44 -11.82
N PRO A 287 20.46 -12.36 -12.23
CA PRO A 287 20.19 -13.29 -13.32
C PRO A 287 19.04 -14.25 -13.03
N GLU A 288 18.78 -14.58 -11.76
CA GLU A 288 17.63 -15.43 -11.40
C GLU A 288 16.32 -14.69 -11.61
N TYR A 289 16.26 -13.39 -11.27
CA TYR A 289 15.09 -12.58 -11.57
C TYR A 289 14.88 -12.40 -13.08
N ALA A 290 15.97 -12.23 -13.85
CA ALA A 290 15.90 -12.18 -15.31
C ALA A 290 15.29 -13.46 -15.89
N LYS A 291 15.67 -14.64 -15.39
CA LYS A 291 15.07 -15.94 -15.78
C LYS A 291 13.59 -16.02 -15.41
N THR A 292 13.23 -15.53 -14.22
CA THR A 292 11.83 -15.48 -13.76
C THR A 292 11.00 -14.59 -14.68
N LEU A 293 11.49 -13.39 -15.00
CA LEU A 293 10.81 -12.46 -15.91
C LEU A 293 10.69 -13.05 -17.33
N GLN A 294 11.74 -13.74 -17.82
CA GLN A 294 11.69 -14.41 -19.11
C GLN A 294 10.61 -15.49 -19.14
N ARG A 295 10.49 -16.29 -18.08
CA ARG A 295 9.41 -17.29 -17.97
C ARG A 295 8.03 -16.65 -17.90
N LEU A 296 7.88 -15.54 -17.14
CA LEU A 296 6.63 -14.77 -17.12
C LEU A 296 6.27 -14.20 -18.50
N ALA A 297 7.27 -13.77 -19.26
CA ALA A 297 7.10 -13.28 -20.62
C ALA A 297 6.61 -14.38 -21.58
N ASP A 298 7.17 -15.58 -21.49
CA ASP A 298 6.90 -16.68 -22.42
C ASP A 298 5.68 -17.51 -22.01
N GLU A 299 5.48 -17.79 -20.71
CA GLU A 299 4.45 -18.69 -20.17
C GLU A 299 3.25 -17.92 -19.58
N GLY A 300 3.34 -16.59 -19.47
CA GLY A 300 2.37 -15.78 -18.73
C GLY A 300 2.38 -16.09 -17.22
N PRO A 301 1.29 -15.79 -16.49
CA PRO A 301 1.24 -15.97 -15.04
C PRO A 301 1.35 -17.43 -14.59
N ARG A 302 1.19 -18.39 -15.51
CA ARG A 302 1.41 -19.82 -15.21
C ARG A 302 2.81 -20.07 -14.66
N ALA A 303 3.82 -19.34 -15.14
CA ALA A 303 5.19 -19.42 -14.64
C ALA A 303 5.29 -19.21 -13.13
N LEU A 304 4.46 -18.31 -12.57
CA LEU A 304 4.44 -17.98 -11.14
C LEU A 304 3.54 -18.93 -10.32
N TYR A 305 2.40 -19.32 -10.90
CA TYR A 305 1.35 -20.04 -10.16
C TYR A 305 1.40 -21.56 -10.29
N GLN A 306 2.26 -22.09 -11.17
CA GLN A 306 2.40 -23.51 -11.42
C GLN A 306 3.87 -23.90 -11.63
N GLY A 307 4.18 -25.18 -11.51
CA GLY A 307 5.53 -25.70 -11.78
C GLY A 307 6.57 -25.28 -10.74
N THR A 308 7.81 -25.08 -11.19
CA THR A 308 8.99 -24.96 -10.33
C THR A 308 8.92 -23.76 -9.39
N ILE A 309 8.58 -22.55 -9.89
CA ILE A 309 8.53 -21.33 -9.04
C ILE A 309 7.45 -21.47 -7.97
N ALA A 310 6.27 -22.00 -8.34
CA ALA A 310 5.20 -22.26 -7.36
C ALA A 310 5.67 -23.24 -6.26
N SER A 311 6.33 -24.34 -6.65
CA SER A 311 6.87 -25.29 -5.68
C SER A 311 7.94 -24.68 -4.78
N GLN A 312 8.83 -23.83 -5.32
CA GLN A 312 9.82 -23.10 -4.55
C GLN A 312 9.18 -22.12 -3.54
N MET A 313 8.11 -21.41 -3.92
CA MET A 313 7.36 -20.55 -2.99
C MET A 313 6.77 -21.36 -1.83
N VAL A 314 6.13 -22.49 -2.12
CA VAL A 314 5.61 -23.40 -1.09
C VAL A 314 6.74 -23.86 -0.18
N THR A 315 7.83 -24.37 -0.74
CA THR A 315 9.00 -24.82 0.06
C THR A 315 9.52 -23.71 0.96
N ALA A 316 9.70 -22.50 0.43
CA ALA A 316 10.22 -21.37 1.20
C ALA A 316 9.29 -20.98 2.37
N THR A 317 7.96 -21.04 2.17
CA THR A 317 7.00 -20.72 3.25
C THR A 317 6.83 -21.84 4.28
N HIS A 318 7.24 -23.06 3.96
CA HIS A 318 7.21 -24.20 4.89
C HIS A 318 8.49 -24.38 5.70
N GLN A 319 9.51 -23.51 5.48
CA GLN A 319 10.72 -23.51 6.28
C GLN A 319 10.54 -22.76 7.60
N GLU A 320 11.37 -23.13 8.61
CA GLU A 320 11.45 -22.37 9.87
C GLU A 320 11.87 -20.89 9.63
N PRO A 321 11.50 -19.96 10.52
CA PRO A 321 10.67 -20.20 11.68
C PRO A 321 9.17 -20.24 11.33
N LEU A 322 8.39 -21.01 12.10
CA LEU A 322 6.93 -21.09 12.06
C LEU A 322 6.37 -21.34 10.64
N PRO A 323 6.41 -22.57 10.17
CA PRO A 323 5.95 -22.95 8.84
C PRO A 323 4.54 -22.47 8.52
N GLY A 324 4.34 -21.99 7.28
CA GLY A 324 3.06 -21.57 6.75
C GLY A 324 2.26 -22.72 6.15
N THR A 325 1.09 -22.38 5.60
CA THR A 325 0.15 -23.35 5.01
C THR A 325 -0.07 -23.16 3.51
N LEU A 326 0.75 -22.32 2.86
CA LEU A 326 0.64 -22.08 1.42
C LEU A 326 0.82 -23.39 0.63
N SER A 327 -0.04 -23.62 -0.35
CA SER A 327 0.01 -24.80 -1.21
C SER A 327 0.05 -24.42 -2.70
N VAL A 328 0.54 -25.35 -3.53
CA VAL A 328 0.50 -25.17 -5.00
C VAL A 328 -0.94 -25.02 -5.51
N LYS A 329 -1.93 -25.62 -4.82
CA LYS A 329 -3.35 -25.47 -5.15
C LYS A 329 -3.84 -24.05 -4.90
N ASP A 330 -3.41 -23.40 -3.83
CA ASP A 330 -3.75 -21.99 -3.54
C ASP A 330 -3.20 -21.08 -4.63
N LEU A 331 -1.94 -21.28 -5.03
CA LEU A 331 -1.30 -20.54 -6.11
C LEU A 331 -2.04 -20.71 -7.44
N ALA A 332 -2.29 -21.95 -7.87
CA ALA A 332 -3.02 -22.26 -9.10
C ALA A 332 -4.47 -21.76 -9.09
N GLY A 333 -5.05 -21.65 -7.90
CA GLY A 333 -6.41 -21.16 -7.66
C GLY A 333 -6.58 -19.64 -7.70
N TYR A 334 -5.49 -18.86 -7.68
CA TYR A 334 -5.60 -17.40 -7.63
C TYR A 334 -6.34 -16.81 -8.84
N ARG A 335 -7.24 -15.86 -8.57
CA ARG A 335 -8.00 -15.13 -9.59
C ARG A 335 -8.10 -13.66 -9.21
N ALA A 336 -7.71 -12.78 -10.14
CA ALA A 336 -8.01 -11.36 -10.11
C ALA A 336 -9.31 -11.10 -10.90
N ALA A 337 -10.05 -10.06 -10.53
CA ALA A 337 -11.30 -9.73 -11.17
C ALA A 337 -11.47 -8.22 -11.35
N TRP A 338 -12.08 -7.83 -12.46
CA TRP A 338 -12.58 -6.47 -12.66
C TRP A 338 -13.75 -6.20 -11.73
N SER A 339 -13.83 -4.97 -11.25
CA SER A 339 -14.93 -4.48 -10.42
C SER A 339 -15.26 -3.03 -10.75
N GLU A 340 -16.45 -2.60 -10.35
CA GLU A 340 -16.80 -1.18 -10.40
C GLU A 340 -16.07 -0.45 -9.27
N PRO A 341 -15.46 0.73 -9.55
CA PRO A 341 -14.84 1.54 -8.52
C PRO A 341 -15.91 2.18 -7.62
N LEU A 342 -15.50 2.61 -6.44
CA LEU A 342 -16.30 3.52 -5.64
C LEU A 342 -15.98 4.95 -6.05
N CYS A 343 -16.97 5.71 -6.51
CA CYS A 343 -16.80 7.09 -6.94
C CYS A 343 -17.72 8.00 -6.14
N ARG A 344 -17.21 9.18 -5.69
CA ARG A 344 -17.97 10.17 -4.94
C ARG A 344 -17.56 11.58 -5.34
N PRO A 345 -18.54 12.54 -5.39
CA PRO A 345 -18.23 13.95 -5.57
C PRO A 345 -17.34 14.50 -4.45
N PHE A 346 -16.38 15.36 -4.81
CA PHE A 346 -15.60 16.19 -3.91
C PHE A 346 -15.18 17.48 -4.63
N GLN A 347 -15.56 18.66 -4.08
CA GLN A 347 -15.20 19.99 -4.61
C GLN A 347 -15.50 20.19 -6.10
N GLY A 348 -16.62 19.61 -6.57
CA GLY A 348 -17.08 19.74 -7.95
C GLY A 348 -16.48 18.72 -8.94
N PHE A 349 -15.60 17.85 -8.48
CA PHE A 349 -15.03 16.72 -9.21
C PHE A 349 -15.58 15.40 -8.67
N THR A 350 -15.33 14.30 -9.36
CA THR A 350 -15.62 12.95 -8.90
C THR A 350 -14.31 12.21 -8.61
N VAL A 351 -14.16 11.74 -7.37
CA VAL A 351 -13.00 10.96 -6.92
C VAL A 351 -13.37 9.48 -6.92
N CYS A 352 -12.63 8.67 -7.66
CA CYS A 352 -12.81 7.23 -7.79
C CYS A 352 -11.66 6.47 -7.13
N VAL A 353 -12.00 5.39 -6.40
CA VAL A 353 -11.08 4.52 -5.64
C VAL A 353 -11.49 3.06 -5.79
N PRO A 354 -10.60 2.07 -5.53
CA PRO A 354 -11.00 0.66 -5.48
C PRO A 354 -12.01 0.38 -4.37
N PRO A 355 -12.93 -0.59 -4.56
CA PRO A 355 -13.82 -1.06 -3.51
C PRO A 355 -13.06 -1.89 -2.45
N PRO A 356 -13.69 -2.20 -1.28
CA PRO A 356 -13.11 -3.11 -0.30
C PRO A 356 -12.70 -4.47 -0.92
N PRO A 357 -11.58 -5.06 -0.45
CA PRO A 357 -10.89 -4.81 0.82
C PRO A 357 -9.93 -3.60 0.82
N SER A 358 -9.86 -2.82 -0.27
CA SER A 358 -9.22 -1.50 -0.23
C SER A 358 -9.97 -0.56 0.72
N SER A 359 -9.24 0.27 1.46
CA SER A 359 -9.81 1.32 2.31
C SER A 359 -10.19 2.59 1.55
N GLY A 360 -10.33 2.51 0.22
CA GLY A 360 -10.81 3.64 -0.59
C GLY A 360 -12.13 4.22 -0.08
N VAL A 361 -13.06 3.37 0.39
CA VAL A 361 -14.32 3.82 1.00
C VAL A 361 -14.08 4.74 2.20
N ALA A 362 -13.07 4.49 3.02
CA ALA A 362 -12.71 5.31 4.16
C ALA A 362 -12.12 6.66 3.72
N LEU A 363 -11.28 6.68 2.67
CA LEU A 363 -10.82 7.91 2.05
C LEU A 363 -11.99 8.78 1.55
N LEU A 364 -12.94 8.19 0.83
CA LEU A 364 -14.13 8.91 0.37
C LEU A 364 -14.97 9.43 1.53
N GLN A 365 -15.08 8.68 2.63
CA GLN A 365 -15.76 9.12 3.86
C GLN A 365 -15.04 10.32 4.48
N MET A 366 -13.72 10.31 4.59
CA MET A 366 -12.94 11.44 5.10
C MET A 366 -13.15 12.70 4.27
N LEU A 367 -13.08 12.59 2.95
CA LEU A 367 -13.35 13.71 2.04
C LEU A 367 -14.78 14.26 2.22
N ALA A 368 -15.77 13.38 2.35
CA ALA A 368 -17.15 13.76 2.57
C ALA A 368 -17.39 14.44 3.94
N ILE A 369 -16.66 14.04 5.00
CA ILE A 369 -16.67 14.73 6.30
C ILE A 369 -16.06 16.12 6.14
N LEU A 370 -14.92 16.25 5.44
CA LEU A 370 -14.25 17.53 5.20
C LEU A 370 -15.13 18.51 4.38
N GLU A 371 -15.93 18.03 3.44
CA GLU A 371 -16.90 18.86 2.71
C GLU A 371 -18.00 19.46 3.60
N ARG A 372 -18.26 18.89 4.79
CA ARG A 372 -19.20 19.45 5.77
C ARG A 372 -18.57 20.52 6.67
N THR A 373 -17.28 20.79 6.49
CA THR A 373 -16.51 21.82 7.19
C THR A 373 -16.22 23.00 6.26
N ASP A 374 -15.56 23.99 6.78
CA ASP A 374 -15.12 25.16 5.99
C ASP A 374 -13.69 25.02 5.44
N ILE A 375 -13.15 23.78 5.36
CA ILE A 375 -11.77 23.51 4.92
C ILE A 375 -11.45 24.12 3.54
N ALA A 376 -12.42 24.13 2.63
CA ALA A 376 -12.25 24.70 1.29
C ALA A 376 -12.14 26.25 1.28
N LYS A 377 -12.56 26.91 2.37
CA LYS A 377 -12.42 28.37 2.55
C LYS A 377 -11.13 28.76 3.24
N ARG A 378 -10.30 27.78 3.62
CA ARG A 378 -9.05 27.96 4.35
C ARG A 378 -7.85 27.78 3.44
N THR A 379 -6.69 27.98 4.00
CA THR A 379 -5.40 27.81 3.31
C THR A 379 -4.53 26.79 4.05
N PRO A 380 -3.48 26.24 3.42
CA PRO A 380 -2.54 25.34 4.08
C PRO A 380 -1.73 25.99 5.21
N ASN A 381 -1.77 27.33 5.34
CA ASN A 381 -1.11 28.06 6.43
C ASN A 381 -2.05 28.32 7.63
N ASP A 382 -3.32 27.88 7.55
CA ASP A 382 -4.29 28.04 8.64
C ASP A 382 -4.27 26.80 9.57
N PRO A 383 -3.93 26.95 10.86
CA PRO A 383 -3.99 25.83 11.82
C PRO A 383 -5.35 25.16 11.90
N GLN A 384 -6.44 25.91 11.66
CA GLN A 384 -7.78 25.35 11.67
C GLN A 384 -8.00 24.36 10.52
N ALA A 385 -7.38 24.58 9.35
CA ALA A 385 -7.46 23.64 8.24
C ALA A 385 -6.86 22.27 8.61
N TRP A 386 -5.69 22.27 9.22
CA TRP A 386 -5.03 21.04 9.67
C TRP A 386 -5.74 20.39 10.87
N TYR A 387 -6.34 21.20 11.74
CA TYR A 387 -7.21 20.70 12.81
C TYR A 387 -8.40 19.92 12.23
N LEU A 388 -9.13 20.51 11.27
CA LEU A 388 -10.26 19.85 10.62
C LEU A 388 -9.84 18.57 9.89
N PHE A 389 -8.71 18.62 9.20
CA PHE A 389 -8.11 17.45 8.53
C PHE A 389 -7.84 16.33 9.54
N ALA A 390 -7.16 16.63 10.65
CA ALA A 390 -6.84 15.66 11.69
C ALA A 390 -8.09 15.05 12.33
N GLN A 391 -9.13 15.85 12.61
CA GLN A 391 -10.36 15.33 13.21
C GLN A 391 -11.15 14.45 12.22
N ALA A 392 -11.21 14.82 10.96
CA ALA A 392 -11.83 13.99 9.92
C ALA A 392 -11.11 12.66 9.75
N SER A 393 -9.77 12.67 9.81
CA SER A 393 -8.94 11.45 9.78
C SER A 393 -9.27 10.53 10.96
N ARG A 394 -9.28 11.04 12.19
CA ARG A 394 -9.62 10.24 13.39
C ARG A 394 -10.99 9.59 13.30
N LEU A 395 -11.99 10.32 12.81
CA LEU A 395 -13.35 9.82 12.60
C LEU A 395 -13.39 8.72 11.55
N MET A 396 -12.68 8.90 10.46
CA MET A 396 -12.54 7.94 9.37
C MET A 396 -11.89 6.64 9.85
N TYR A 397 -10.76 6.72 10.57
CA TYR A 397 -10.09 5.51 11.07
C TYR A 397 -10.92 4.75 12.10
N ALA A 398 -11.68 5.44 12.95
CA ALA A 398 -12.58 4.79 13.90
C ALA A 398 -13.60 3.89 13.18
N ASP A 399 -14.18 4.37 12.07
CA ASP A 399 -15.14 3.60 11.28
C ASP A 399 -14.45 2.52 10.42
N ARG A 400 -13.32 2.86 9.77
CA ARG A 400 -12.53 1.95 8.95
C ARG A 400 -12.13 0.69 9.72
N ASP A 401 -11.54 0.89 10.90
CA ASP A 401 -10.99 -0.19 11.70
C ASP A 401 -12.07 -1.14 12.26
N ARG A 402 -13.33 -0.73 12.21
CA ARG A 402 -14.45 -1.56 12.63
C ARG A 402 -15.17 -2.25 11.48
N TYR A 403 -15.24 -1.62 10.30
CA TYR A 403 -16.19 -2.03 9.27
C TYR A 403 -15.56 -2.47 7.95
N VAL A 404 -14.31 -2.06 7.64
CA VAL A 404 -13.69 -2.35 6.35
C VAL A 404 -12.93 -3.68 6.39
N ALA A 405 -13.28 -4.58 5.48
CA ALA A 405 -12.66 -5.90 5.32
C ALA A 405 -13.03 -6.47 3.93
N ASP A 406 -12.74 -7.75 3.68
CA ASP A 406 -13.13 -8.45 2.45
C ASP A 406 -14.65 -8.71 2.43
N PRO A 407 -15.41 -8.08 1.50
CA PRO A 407 -16.86 -8.19 1.44
C PRO A 407 -17.38 -9.57 1.06
N ARG A 408 -16.51 -10.45 0.53
CA ARG A 408 -16.86 -11.84 0.23
C ARG A 408 -17.03 -12.71 1.48
N PHE A 409 -16.46 -12.26 2.61
CA PHE A 409 -16.47 -12.99 3.89
C PHE A 409 -17.30 -12.31 4.97
N VAL A 410 -17.38 -10.98 4.95
CA VAL A 410 -18.13 -10.22 5.95
C VAL A 410 -18.86 -9.04 5.29
N PRO A 411 -20.07 -8.69 5.75
CA PRO A 411 -20.76 -7.50 5.27
C PRO A 411 -19.93 -6.24 5.53
N VAL A 412 -19.60 -5.49 4.49
CA VAL A 412 -18.98 -4.15 4.56
C VAL A 412 -20.05 -3.11 4.21
N PRO A 413 -20.43 -2.24 5.14
CA PRO A 413 -21.59 -1.35 4.96
C PRO A 413 -21.25 -0.10 4.13
N VAL A 414 -20.73 -0.26 2.91
CA VAL A 414 -20.23 0.82 2.04
C VAL A 414 -21.28 1.94 1.87
N ALA A 415 -22.51 1.58 1.52
CA ALA A 415 -23.57 2.55 1.30
C ALA A 415 -23.89 3.37 2.56
N LYS A 416 -23.85 2.75 3.75
CA LYS A 416 -24.09 3.43 5.04
C LYS A 416 -22.92 4.31 5.44
N LEU A 417 -21.68 3.87 5.23
CA LEU A 417 -20.47 4.67 5.50
C LEU A 417 -20.42 5.96 4.67
N LEU A 418 -20.99 5.94 3.48
CA LEU A 418 -21.04 7.08 2.55
C LEU A 418 -22.41 7.79 2.53
N ASP A 419 -23.36 7.38 3.38
CA ASP A 419 -24.69 8.01 3.47
C ASP A 419 -24.59 9.46 3.93
N PRO A 420 -25.28 10.42 3.27
CA PRO A 420 -25.19 11.85 3.60
C PRO A 420 -25.62 12.19 5.04
N ALA A 421 -26.61 11.48 5.61
CA ALA A 421 -27.06 11.71 6.99
C ALA A 421 -26.02 11.18 7.98
N TYR A 422 -25.43 10.01 7.69
CA TYR A 422 -24.33 9.46 8.49
C TYR A 422 -23.10 10.35 8.46
N ILE A 423 -22.68 10.83 7.28
CA ILE A 423 -21.57 11.78 7.13
C ILE A 423 -21.82 13.07 7.92
N LYS A 424 -23.06 13.62 7.85
CA LYS A 424 -23.44 14.81 8.64
C LYS A 424 -23.30 14.54 10.15
N LEU A 425 -23.75 13.38 10.62
CA LEU A 425 -23.60 12.96 12.02
C LEU A 425 -22.13 12.87 12.41
N ARG A 426 -21.29 12.23 11.57
CA ARG A 426 -19.85 12.11 11.86
C ARG A 426 -19.16 13.49 11.90
N ALA A 427 -19.46 14.36 10.94
CA ALA A 427 -18.90 15.71 10.88
C ALA A 427 -19.29 16.56 12.10
N SER A 428 -20.51 16.40 12.65
CA SER A 428 -20.94 17.16 13.83
C SER A 428 -20.21 16.80 15.13
N LEU A 429 -19.42 15.73 15.12
CA LEU A 429 -18.54 15.36 16.24
C LEU A 429 -17.24 16.15 16.28
N ILE A 430 -16.93 16.95 15.24
CA ILE A 430 -15.76 17.82 15.23
C ILE A 430 -16.06 19.02 16.12
N GLY A 431 -15.56 18.99 17.35
CA GLY A 431 -15.67 20.07 18.31
C GLY A 431 -14.65 21.19 18.07
N PRO A 432 -14.57 22.20 18.97
CA PRO A 432 -13.63 23.30 18.86
C PRO A 432 -12.17 22.90 19.22
N ARG A 433 -12.00 21.81 19.94
CA ARG A 433 -10.70 21.24 20.36
C ARG A 433 -10.70 19.73 20.22
N ALA A 434 -9.51 19.16 19.98
CA ALA A 434 -9.32 17.72 19.99
C ALA A 434 -9.60 17.16 21.41
N GLY A 435 -10.52 16.20 21.47
CA GLY A 435 -10.85 15.46 22.70
C GLY A 435 -10.36 14.01 22.63
N ALA A 436 -10.99 13.14 23.42
CA ALA A 436 -10.75 11.72 23.41
C ALA A 436 -10.89 11.11 21.98
N PRO A 437 -10.29 9.93 21.73
CA PRO A 437 -10.45 9.23 20.45
C PRO A 437 -11.93 9.03 20.10
N PRO A 438 -12.34 9.35 18.88
CA PRO A 438 -13.72 9.14 18.50
C PRO A 438 -14.04 7.65 18.46
N GLN A 439 -15.23 7.30 18.94
CA GLN A 439 -15.74 5.95 18.76
C GLN A 439 -16.24 5.75 17.33
N PRO A 440 -16.19 4.51 16.81
CA PRO A 440 -16.83 4.21 15.53
C PRO A 440 -18.33 4.52 15.62
N GLY A 441 -18.90 5.00 14.53
CA GLY A 441 -20.34 5.24 14.47
C GLY A 441 -21.13 3.92 14.50
N SER A 442 -22.36 3.95 15.00
CA SER A 442 -23.21 2.76 15.06
C SER A 442 -23.86 2.49 13.70
N LEU A 443 -23.55 1.34 13.09
CA LEU A 443 -24.13 0.85 11.84
C LEU A 443 -24.89 -0.46 12.00
N ALA A 444 -25.32 -0.78 13.21
CA ALA A 444 -26.05 -2.01 13.57
C ALA A 444 -25.29 -3.31 13.23
N LEU A 445 -23.96 -3.28 13.20
CA LEU A 445 -23.10 -4.45 13.05
C LEU A 445 -22.29 -4.67 14.33
N ASN A 446 -22.47 -5.84 14.95
CA ASN A 446 -21.73 -6.20 16.15
C ASN A 446 -20.31 -6.69 15.77
N ARG A 447 -19.35 -5.77 15.74
CA ARG A 447 -17.96 -6.03 15.34
C ARG A 447 -16.98 -5.51 16.38
N GLY A 448 -15.90 -6.26 16.58
CA GLY A 448 -14.70 -5.79 17.29
C GLY A 448 -13.92 -4.80 16.42
N ARG A 449 -13.04 -4.04 17.06
CA ARG A 449 -12.10 -3.14 16.40
C ARG A 449 -10.90 -3.93 15.89
N ASP A 450 -10.47 -3.63 14.70
CA ASP A 450 -9.22 -4.12 14.13
C ASP A 450 -8.05 -3.25 14.62
N ALA A 451 -7.05 -3.89 15.22
CA ALA A 451 -5.84 -3.24 15.73
C ALA A 451 -4.60 -3.45 14.83
N THR A 452 -4.80 -3.91 13.59
CA THR A 452 -3.71 -4.22 12.65
C THR A 452 -2.75 -3.04 12.49
N ASN A 453 -1.46 -3.36 12.58
CA ASN A 453 -0.36 -2.45 12.25
C ASN A 453 0.06 -2.71 10.81
N GLU A 454 -0.27 -1.78 9.89
CA GLU A 454 0.08 -1.88 8.48
C GLU A 454 1.45 -1.21 8.27
N SER A 455 2.41 -1.97 7.74
CA SER A 455 3.77 -1.51 7.46
C SER A 455 3.86 -0.71 6.15
N ALA A 456 5.05 -0.17 5.83
CA ALA A 456 5.21 0.89 4.83
C ALA A 456 5.91 0.45 3.53
N GLY A 457 6.14 -0.84 3.31
CA GLY A 457 6.78 -1.38 2.11
C GLY A 457 5.87 -1.44 0.89
N THR A 458 5.66 -0.30 0.24
CA THR A 458 4.72 -0.14 -0.87
C THR A 458 5.30 0.82 -1.90
N SER A 459 4.90 0.70 -3.17
CA SER A 459 5.16 1.64 -4.25
C SER A 459 3.85 2.08 -4.90
N HIS A 460 3.85 3.26 -5.50
CA HIS A 460 2.75 3.76 -6.33
C HIS A 460 3.29 4.26 -7.67
N PHE A 461 2.50 4.13 -8.73
CA PHE A 461 2.80 4.72 -10.01
C PHE A 461 1.55 5.09 -10.81
N VAL A 462 1.72 6.05 -11.72
CA VAL A 462 0.71 6.51 -12.66
C VAL A 462 1.27 6.47 -14.06
N VAL A 463 0.49 5.97 -15.02
CA VAL A 463 0.80 5.99 -16.44
C VAL A 463 -0.35 6.65 -17.20
N VAL A 464 -0.02 7.52 -18.14
CA VAL A 464 -0.94 8.08 -19.16
C VAL A 464 -0.35 7.78 -20.53
N ASP A 465 -1.14 7.17 -21.41
CA ASP A 465 -0.70 6.89 -22.78
C ASP A 465 -1.08 7.99 -23.78
N ALA A 466 -0.71 7.79 -25.02
CA ALA A 466 -0.96 8.74 -26.11
C ALA A 466 -2.44 8.85 -26.50
N GLU A 467 -3.27 7.89 -26.15
CA GLU A 467 -4.73 7.92 -26.33
C GLU A 467 -5.44 8.64 -25.19
N GLY A 468 -4.74 8.86 -24.06
CA GLY A 468 -5.28 9.45 -22.84
C GLY A 468 -5.84 8.42 -21.86
N ASP A 469 -5.64 7.12 -22.10
CA ASP A 469 -5.93 6.06 -21.13
C ASP A 469 -5.00 6.20 -19.92
N VAL A 470 -5.51 5.92 -18.72
CA VAL A 470 -4.76 6.12 -17.49
C VAL A 470 -4.77 4.87 -16.63
N VAL A 471 -3.60 4.52 -16.11
CA VAL A 471 -3.43 3.56 -15.01
C VAL A 471 -2.96 4.28 -13.77
N SER A 472 -3.63 4.06 -12.63
CA SER A 472 -3.20 4.42 -11.28
C SER A 472 -3.09 3.13 -10.47
N MET A 473 -1.88 2.76 -10.05
CA MET A 473 -1.63 1.46 -9.41
C MET A 473 -0.78 1.62 -8.14
N THR A 474 -1.24 1.02 -7.05
CA THR A 474 -0.48 0.86 -5.81
C THR A 474 -0.16 -0.62 -5.61
N THR A 475 1.11 -0.94 -5.42
CA THR A 475 1.66 -2.30 -5.39
C THR A 475 2.60 -2.49 -4.19
N THR A 476 2.66 -3.70 -3.62
CA THR A 476 3.31 -3.93 -2.33
C THR A 476 3.84 -5.35 -2.18
N VAL A 477 4.86 -5.52 -1.33
CA VAL A 477 5.19 -6.78 -0.67
C VAL A 477 4.91 -6.72 0.84
N GLU A 478 4.34 -5.65 1.33
CA GLU A 478 3.91 -5.22 2.65
C GLU A 478 5.06 -4.60 3.48
N SER A 479 5.85 -5.37 4.22
CA SER A 479 7.00 -4.85 4.98
C SER A 479 8.23 -4.64 4.08
N ILE A 480 9.24 -3.95 4.60
CA ILE A 480 10.52 -3.79 3.91
C ILE A 480 11.13 -5.17 3.64
N PHE A 481 11.29 -5.51 2.37
CA PHE A 481 11.64 -6.85 1.85
C PHE A 481 10.63 -7.94 2.23
N GLY A 482 9.36 -7.60 2.40
CA GLY A 482 8.29 -8.55 2.66
C GLY A 482 8.58 -9.46 3.84
N SER A 483 8.39 -10.77 3.69
CA SER A 483 8.71 -11.77 4.71
C SER A 483 10.21 -11.96 4.93
N GLY A 484 11.06 -11.35 4.10
CA GLY A 484 12.51 -11.58 4.08
C GLY A 484 12.94 -12.88 3.38
N ARG A 485 11.99 -13.66 2.85
CA ARG A 485 12.24 -14.88 2.08
C ARG A 485 12.35 -14.54 0.60
N THR A 486 13.24 -15.23 -0.10
CA THR A 486 13.47 -15.02 -1.53
C THR A 486 13.26 -16.31 -2.32
N VAL A 487 12.74 -16.19 -3.53
CA VAL A 487 12.52 -17.32 -4.46
C VAL A 487 12.81 -16.83 -5.87
N ALA A 488 13.62 -17.58 -6.62
CA ALA A 488 13.86 -17.32 -8.04
C ALA A 488 14.20 -15.84 -8.35
N GLY A 489 14.98 -15.20 -7.47
CA GLY A 489 15.43 -13.82 -7.61
C GLY A 489 14.46 -12.74 -7.15
N PHE A 490 13.31 -13.06 -6.58
CA PHE A 490 12.35 -12.08 -6.04
C PHE A 490 11.99 -12.33 -4.57
N VAL A 491 11.45 -11.31 -3.93
CA VAL A 491 11.05 -11.32 -2.52
C VAL A 491 9.59 -11.79 -2.38
N LEU A 492 9.31 -12.62 -1.37
CA LEU A 492 7.95 -13.03 -1.00
C LEU A 492 7.31 -12.00 -0.06
N ASN A 493 6.03 -11.72 -0.28
CA ASN A 493 5.25 -10.84 0.58
C ASN A 493 5.04 -11.43 1.99
N ASN A 494 4.75 -10.54 2.95
CA ASN A 494 4.23 -10.89 4.27
C ASN A 494 2.80 -10.37 4.47
N GLN A 495 2.00 -10.35 3.41
CA GLN A 495 0.74 -9.62 3.37
C GLN A 495 -0.31 -10.08 4.38
N LEU A 496 -0.21 -11.32 4.86
CA LEU A 496 -1.19 -11.83 5.82
C LEU A 496 -1.06 -11.21 7.21
N THR A 497 0.06 -10.49 7.49
CA THR A 497 0.17 -9.66 8.72
C THR A 497 -0.73 -8.44 8.70
N ASP A 498 -1.37 -8.12 7.56
CA ASP A 498 -2.44 -7.12 7.47
C ASP A 498 -3.80 -7.63 7.98
N PHE A 499 -3.94 -8.89 8.35
CA PHE A 499 -5.06 -9.36 9.15
C PHE A 499 -4.88 -8.98 10.62
N ASN A 500 -6.00 -8.85 11.34
CA ASN A 500 -5.95 -8.74 12.80
C ASN A 500 -5.50 -10.08 13.39
N PHE A 501 -4.52 -10.07 14.29
CA PHE A 501 -3.94 -11.28 14.87
C PHE A 501 -4.91 -11.98 15.84
N GLU A 502 -5.79 -11.22 16.45
CA GLU A 502 -6.84 -11.74 17.34
C GLU A 502 -8.18 -11.82 16.58
N PRO A 503 -8.83 -12.99 16.49
CA PRO A 503 -10.08 -13.13 15.76
C PRO A 503 -11.25 -12.36 16.37
N THR A 504 -11.14 -12.00 17.64
CA THR A 504 -12.16 -11.26 18.41
C THR A 504 -11.57 -10.12 19.21
N GLU A 505 -12.35 -9.06 19.44
CA GLU A 505 -12.05 -7.99 20.39
C GLU A 505 -13.24 -7.80 21.33
N GLY A 506 -13.01 -7.98 22.64
CA GLY A 506 -14.06 -7.92 23.66
C GLY A 506 -15.22 -8.90 23.39
N GLY A 507 -14.93 -10.12 22.93
CA GLY A 507 -15.90 -11.15 22.58
C GLY A 507 -16.66 -10.90 21.28
N ARG A 508 -16.34 -9.85 20.52
CA ARG A 508 -16.95 -9.53 19.23
C ARG A 508 -16.03 -9.92 18.09
N PRO A 509 -16.52 -10.55 17.01
CA PRO A 509 -15.70 -10.93 15.87
C PRO A 509 -15.11 -9.69 15.17
N VAL A 510 -13.81 -9.71 14.86
CA VAL A 510 -13.14 -8.66 14.09
C VAL A 510 -13.41 -8.89 12.60
N ALA A 511 -13.83 -7.82 11.90
CA ALA A 511 -14.14 -7.93 10.48
C ALA A 511 -12.94 -8.39 9.63
N ASN A 512 -11.73 -7.94 9.99
CA ASN A 512 -10.48 -8.26 9.32
C ASN A 512 -9.72 -9.43 9.98
N ALA A 513 -10.40 -10.35 10.67
CA ALA A 513 -9.80 -11.59 11.16
C ALA A 513 -9.43 -12.51 9.99
N VAL A 514 -8.41 -13.37 10.21
CA VAL A 514 -7.95 -14.36 9.20
C VAL A 514 -9.06 -15.34 8.84
N HIS A 515 -9.10 -15.73 7.58
CA HIS A 515 -9.89 -16.85 7.09
C HIS A 515 -9.28 -17.39 5.79
N GLY A 516 -9.31 -18.71 5.58
CA GLY A 516 -8.83 -19.32 4.35
C GLY A 516 -9.47 -18.71 3.09
N GLY A 517 -8.65 -18.33 2.11
CA GLY A 517 -9.10 -17.69 0.86
C GLY A 517 -9.49 -16.21 0.97
N LYS A 518 -9.49 -15.63 2.17
CA LYS A 518 -9.83 -14.22 2.41
C LYS A 518 -8.66 -13.31 2.04
N ARG A 519 -8.98 -12.10 1.60
CA ARG A 519 -8.02 -11.00 1.39
C ARG A 519 -7.94 -10.14 2.63
N PRO A 520 -6.74 -9.79 3.13
CA PRO A 520 -6.63 -8.84 4.22
C PRO A 520 -7.06 -7.44 3.76
N ARG A 521 -7.61 -6.64 4.68
CA ARG A 521 -7.85 -5.23 4.46
C ARG A 521 -6.57 -4.53 4.00
N SER A 522 -6.69 -3.47 3.23
CA SER A 522 -5.56 -2.68 2.74
C SER A 522 -5.83 -1.20 2.81
N SER A 523 -4.81 -0.41 3.16
CA SER A 523 -4.82 1.05 3.00
C SER A 523 -4.47 1.50 1.58
N MET A 524 -3.98 0.61 0.72
CA MET A 524 -3.72 0.94 -0.69
C MET A 524 -5.00 1.43 -1.36
N ALA A 525 -4.98 2.65 -1.85
CA ALA A 525 -6.09 3.34 -2.49
C ALA A 525 -5.58 4.21 -3.65
N PRO A 526 -5.21 3.61 -4.80
CA PRO A 526 -4.95 4.40 -6.00
C PRO A 526 -6.20 5.20 -6.37
N ILE A 527 -6.00 6.38 -6.96
CA ILE A 527 -7.07 7.35 -7.20
C ILE A 527 -7.07 7.76 -8.66
N ILE A 528 -8.28 7.92 -9.21
CA ILE A 528 -8.53 8.66 -10.45
C ILE A 528 -9.61 9.70 -10.16
N VAL A 529 -9.36 10.94 -10.59
CA VAL A 529 -10.29 12.08 -10.50
C VAL A 529 -10.78 12.41 -11.90
N ILE A 530 -12.11 12.56 -12.03
CA ILE A 530 -12.76 12.98 -13.28
C ILE A 530 -13.61 14.21 -13.04
N ASP A 531 -13.87 14.97 -14.10
CA ASP A 531 -14.79 16.12 -14.08
C ASP A 531 -16.26 15.70 -14.29
N LYS A 532 -17.16 16.67 -14.36
CA LYS A 532 -18.60 16.43 -14.63
C LYS A 532 -18.90 15.84 -16.01
N GLY A 533 -17.99 15.99 -16.94
CA GLY A 533 -18.07 15.42 -18.30
C GLY A 533 -17.41 14.04 -18.40
N ASN A 534 -17.01 13.45 -17.27
CA ASN A 534 -16.23 12.22 -17.18
C ASN A 534 -14.85 12.32 -17.86
N ASN A 535 -14.31 13.54 -18.04
CA ASN A 535 -12.94 13.70 -18.52
C ASN A 535 -11.96 13.48 -17.39
N PHE A 536 -10.81 12.88 -17.70
CA PHE A 536 -9.70 12.73 -16.78
C PHE A 536 -9.20 14.09 -16.29
N VAL A 537 -9.00 14.20 -14.96
CA VAL A 537 -8.46 15.39 -14.29
C VAL A 537 -7.14 15.07 -13.62
N ALA A 538 -7.08 14.03 -12.79
CA ALA A 538 -5.87 13.64 -12.10
C ALA A 538 -5.87 12.14 -11.75
N ALA A 539 -4.67 11.57 -11.70
CA ALA A 539 -4.44 10.27 -11.07
C ALA A 539 -3.31 10.42 -10.05
N LEU A 540 -3.47 9.81 -8.89
CA LEU A 540 -2.49 9.90 -7.82
C LEU A 540 -2.62 8.74 -6.83
N GLY A 541 -1.58 8.56 -6.04
CA GLY A 541 -1.56 7.67 -4.89
C GLY A 541 -0.21 7.71 -4.19
N SER A 542 -0.14 7.05 -3.05
CA SER A 542 1.05 7.01 -2.20
C SER A 542 1.26 5.62 -1.62
N PRO A 543 2.50 5.19 -1.37
CA PRO A 543 2.84 4.21 -0.34
C PRO A 543 2.71 4.83 1.05
N GLY A 544 2.92 4.01 2.11
CA GLY A 544 3.02 4.51 3.48
C GLY A 544 2.18 3.75 4.51
N GLY A 545 1.87 2.47 4.28
CA GLY A 545 1.07 1.65 5.20
C GLY A 545 -0.27 2.30 5.52
N SER A 546 -0.67 2.33 6.78
CA SER A 546 -1.94 2.94 7.20
C SER A 546 -2.06 4.43 6.86
N ALA A 547 -0.93 5.18 6.77
CA ALA A 547 -0.92 6.61 6.47
C ALA A 547 -1.22 6.96 4.98
N ILE A 548 -1.31 5.97 4.10
CA ILE A 548 -1.64 6.16 2.67
C ILE A 548 -2.91 7.00 2.49
N LEU A 549 -3.92 6.76 3.33
CA LEU A 549 -5.20 7.45 3.22
C LEU A 549 -5.07 8.96 3.47
N GLU A 550 -4.24 9.34 4.44
CA GLU A 550 -4.00 10.74 4.79
C GLU A 550 -3.11 11.44 3.78
N TYR A 551 -2.08 10.76 3.26
CA TYR A 551 -1.25 11.31 2.19
C TYR A 551 -2.07 11.61 0.93
N ASN A 552 -2.95 10.69 0.56
CA ASN A 552 -3.87 10.84 -0.55
C ASN A 552 -4.90 11.95 -0.28
N ALA A 553 -5.53 11.95 0.91
CA ALA A 553 -6.52 12.96 1.29
C ALA A 553 -5.92 14.37 1.31
N LYS A 554 -4.72 14.54 1.90
CA LYS A 554 -3.97 15.81 1.92
C LYS A 554 -3.79 16.34 0.50
N THR A 555 -3.34 15.49 -0.42
CA THR A 555 -3.06 15.87 -1.80
C THR A 555 -4.35 16.24 -2.54
N LEU A 556 -5.44 15.49 -2.34
CA LEU A 556 -6.76 15.83 -2.92
C LEU A 556 -7.30 17.15 -2.37
N VAL A 557 -7.21 17.39 -1.07
CA VAL A 557 -7.62 18.68 -0.46
C VAL A 557 -6.79 19.82 -1.03
N ALA A 558 -5.47 19.64 -1.15
CA ALA A 558 -4.57 20.65 -1.70
C ALA A 558 -4.91 21.00 -3.15
N LEU A 559 -5.12 19.99 -4.00
CA LEU A 559 -5.44 20.19 -5.42
C LEU A 559 -6.86 20.72 -5.62
N LEU A 560 -7.85 20.08 -4.98
CA LEU A 560 -9.25 20.27 -5.35
C LEU A 560 -9.96 21.34 -4.50
N ALA A 561 -9.55 21.52 -3.24
CA ALA A 561 -10.11 22.54 -2.35
C ALA A 561 -9.25 23.81 -2.30
N TRP A 562 -7.95 23.69 -2.06
CA TRP A 562 -7.03 24.84 -1.93
C TRP A 562 -6.46 25.32 -3.25
N LYS A 563 -6.67 24.60 -4.36
CA LYS A 563 -6.25 24.96 -5.72
C LYS A 563 -4.72 25.19 -5.85
N LEU A 564 -3.94 24.43 -5.10
CA LEU A 564 -2.48 24.45 -5.22
C LEU A 564 -2.03 23.78 -6.51
N SER A 565 -0.83 24.13 -7.00
CA SER A 565 -0.20 23.38 -8.09
C SER A 565 0.08 21.92 -7.67
N LEU A 566 0.22 21.02 -8.64
CA LEU A 566 0.47 19.60 -8.34
C LEU A 566 1.73 19.43 -7.47
N LYS A 567 2.81 20.11 -7.82
CA LYS A 567 4.07 20.11 -7.05
C LYS A 567 3.86 20.58 -5.61
N GLN A 568 3.16 21.71 -5.41
CA GLN A 568 2.88 22.21 -4.07
C GLN A 568 2.04 21.23 -3.26
N ALA A 569 1.02 20.61 -3.87
CA ALA A 569 0.14 19.65 -3.21
C ALA A 569 0.89 18.40 -2.73
N VAL A 570 1.80 17.87 -3.54
CA VAL A 570 2.64 16.72 -3.20
C VAL A 570 3.61 17.07 -2.06
N GLU A 571 4.22 18.27 -2.10
CA GLU A 571 5.25 18.70 -1.15
C GLU A 571 4.71 19.22 0.19
N LEU A 572 3.40 19.40 0.37
CA LEU A 572 2.84 19.79 1.66
C LEU A 572 3.30 18.85 2.78
N PRO A 573 3.50 19.38 4.02
CA PRO A 573 3.84 18.53 5.15
C PRO A 573 2.79 17.45 5.40
N ASN A 574 3.24 16.30 5.88
CA ASN A 574 2.37 15.20 6.25
C ASN A 574 1.94 15.32 7.71
N LEU A 575 0.63 15.14 7.95
CA LEU A 575 0.03 15.02 9.27
C LEU A 575 -0.82 13.76 9.29
N ILE A 576 -0.62 12.93 10.32
CA ILE A 576 -1.32 11.66 10.55
C ILE A 576 -2.04 11.76 11.88
N ALA A 577 -3.33 11.44 11.89
CA ALA A 577 -4.17 11.50 13.08
C ALA A 577 -5.04 10.24 13.21
N ARG A 578 -4.66 9.32 14.09
CA ARG A 578 -5.38 8.07 14.34
C ARG A 578 -5.51 7.82 15.84
N GLY A 579 -6.72 7.59 16.33
CA GLY A 579 -6.98 7.38 17.75
C GLY A 579 -6.50 8.56 18.61
N GLU A 580 -5.57 8.32 19.52
CA GLU A 580 -4.94 9.33 20.36
C GLU A 580 -3.68 9.97 19.73
N THR A 581 -3.18 9.38 18.66
CA THR A 581 -1.89 9.76 18.10
C THR A 581 -2.05 10.85 17.06
N PHE A 582 -1.22 11.89 17.19
CA PHE A 582 -0.99 12.90 16.17
C PHE A 582 0.49 12.92 15.84
N SER A 583 0.85 12.57 14.62
CA SER A 583 2.24 12.55 14.18
C SER A 583 2.39 13.27 12.84
N GLY A 584 3.60 13.74 12.55
CA GLY A 584 3.86 14.45 11.31
C GLY A 584 5.30 14.91 11.17
N GLU A 585 5.54 15.66 10.12
CA GLU A 585 6.85 16.18 9.75
C GLU A 585 7.08 17.55 10.39
N LEU A 586 7.42 17.57 11.70
CA LEU A 586 7.54 18.80 12.50
C LEU A 586 8.39 19.87 11.81
N GLY A 587 9.51 19.51 11.18
CA GLY A 587 10.40 20.45 10.48
C GLY A 587 9.81 21.08 9.20
N ARG A 588 8.67 20.58 8.71
CA ARG A 588 7.97 21.14 7.53
C ARG A 588 6.77 22.00 7.91
N PHE A 589 6.34 22.01 9.19
CA PHE A 589 5.32 22.91 9.70
C PHE A 589 5.94 24.18 10.25
N SER A 590 5.34 25.33 9.99
CA SER A 590 5.79 26.58 10.61
C SER A 590 5.53 26.58 12.12
N PRO A 591 6.35 27.30 12.93
CA PRO A 591 6.09 27.44 14.36
C PRO A 591 4.69 27.95 14.69
N ALA A 592 4.15 28.86 13.89
CA ALA A 592 2.79 29.39 14.05
C ALA A 592 1.71 28.32 13.84
N LEU A 593 1.87 27.44 12.83
CA LEU A 593 0.98 26.30 12.62
C LEU A 593 1.00 25.34 13.80
N LEU A 594 2.20 24.99 14.28
CA LEU A 594 2.35 24.09 15.43
C LEU A 594 1.74 24.70 16.70
N ALA A 595 1.93 26.01 16.95
CA ALA A 595 1.30 26.70 18.06
C ALA A 595 -0.23 26.67 17.96
N GLY A 596 -0.78 27.02 16.81
CA GLY A 596 -2.22 26.99 16.57
C GLY A 596 -2.84 25.60 16.66
N LEU A 597 -2.12 24.53 16.32
CA LEU A 597 -2.54 23.14 16.55
C LEU A 597 -2.59 22.79 18.05
N ARG A 598 -1.56 23.20 18.84
CA ARG A 598 -1.55 23.01 20.30
C ARG A 598 -2.73 23.70 20.99
N GLU A 599 -3.05 24.93 20.58
CA GLU A 599 -4.23 25.66 21.07
C GLU A 599 -5.52 24.87 20.85
N ARG A 600 -5.59 24.05 19.80
CA ARG A 600 -6.72 23.18 19.47
C ARG A 600 -6.61 21.78 20.05
N GLY A 601 -5.65 21.53 20.94
CA GLY A 601 -5.46 20.26 21.61
C GLY A 601 -4.74 19.20 20.79
N ILE A 602 -4.01 19.61 19.74
CA ILE A 602 -3.19 18.71 18.92
C ILE A 602 -1.72 18.99 19.21
N GLU A 603 -1.05 18.10 19.90
CA GLU A 603 0.39 18.07 20.00
C GLU A 603 0.96 17.07 18.99
N LEU A 604 1.57 17.62 17.94
CA LEU A 604 2.13 16.84 16.87
C LEU A 604 3.47 16.24 17.31
N LYS A 605 3.64 14.94 17.21
CA LYS A 605 4.88 14.22 17.46
C LYS A 605 5.60 13.89 16.16
N THR A 606 6.92 13.76 16.19
CA THR A 606 7.67 13.23 15.05
C THR A 606 7.20 11.80 14.79
N GLY A 607 6.75 11.53 13.57
CA GLY A 607 6.31 10.19 13.18
C GLY A 607 7.49 9.26 12.94
N HIS A 608 7.28 7.96 13.23
CA HIS A 608 8.22 6.90 12.86
C HIS A 608 7.92 6.31 11.47
N ALA A 609 6.88 6.80 10.82
CA ALA A 609 6.42 6.25 9.56
C ALA A 609 7.43 6.52 8.44
N GLU A 610 7.56 5.58 7.56
CA GLU A 610 8.12 5.81 6.24
C GLU A 610 7.42 7.01 5.61
N ASN A 611 8.20 7.90 5.03
CA ASN A 611 7.66 9.09 4.39
C ASN A 611 6.73 8.72 3.24
N SER A 612 5.83 9.61 2.89
CA SER A 612 5.02 9.48 1.68
C SER A 612 5.90 9.30 0.44
N GLY A 613 5.35 8.75 -0.61
CA GLY A 613 6.00 8.61 -1.91
C GLY A 613 4.94 8.85 -2.99
N LEU A 614 4.31 10.02 -2.93
CA LEU A 614 3.26 10.41 -3.85
C LEU A 614 3.76 10.47 -5.28
N HIS A 615 3.02 9.84 -6.19
CA HIS A 615 3.19 10.00 -7.62
C HIS A 615 1.86 10.43 -8.20
N ALA A 616 1.87 11.45 -9.03
CA ALA A 616 0.64 12.03 -9.56
C ALA A 616 0.85 12.59 -10.97
N ILE A 617 -0.22 12.53 -11.77
CA ILE A 617 -0.34 13.19 -13.06
C ILE A 617 -1.66 13.96 -13.07
N LEU A 618 -1.58 15.25 -13.44
CA LEU A 618 -2.69 16.18 -13.56
C LEU A 618 -2.86 16.60 -15.02
N ARG A 619 -4.08 16.65 -15.51
CA ARG A 619 -4.44 17.25 -16.81
C ARG A 619 -4.99 18.65 -16.57
N HIS A 620 -4.37 19.65 -17.18
CA HIS A 620 -4.81 21.04 -17.17
C HIS A 620 -6.01 21.26 -18.11
N THR A 621 -6.71 22.37 -17.91
CA THR A 621 -7.88 22.75 -18.74
C THR A 621 -7.55 23.00 -20.21
N ASP A 622 -6.31 23.34 -20.51
CA ASP A 622 -5.78 23.49 -21.88
C ASP A 622 -5.43 22.15 -22.54
N GLY A 623 -5.59 21.04 -21.82
CA GLY A 623 -5.30 19.69 -22.29
C GLY A 623 -3.86 19.23 -22.08
N THR A 624 -2.97 20.08 -21.56
CA THR A 624 -1.59 19.69 -21.21
C THR A 624 -1.56 18.86 -19.91
N TYR A 625 -0.49 18.12 -19.69
CA TYR A 625 -0.28 17.32 -18.49
C TYR A 625 0.89 17.83 -17.67
N GLU A 626 0.76 17.69 -16.34
CA GLU A 626 1.81 17.94 -15.34
C GLU A 626 2.00 16.66 -14.53
N GLY A 627 3.25 16.20 -14.37
CA GLY A 627 3.60 15.08 -13.52
C GLY A 627 4.38 15.54 -12.30
N ALA A 628 4.15 14.92 -11.13
CA ALA A 628 4.91 15.15 -9.91
C ALA A 628 5.24 13.84 -9.20
N ALA A 629 6.41 13.83 -8.55
CA ALA A 629 6.85 12.79 -7.63
C ALA A 629 7.28 13.44 -6.31
N ASP A 630 7.03 12.74 -5.21
CA ASP A 630 7.36 13.18 -3.86
C ASP A 630 8.88 13.21 -3.63
N SER A 631 9.42 14.34 -3.24
CA SER A 631 10.85 14.53 -2.97
C SER A 631 11.37 13.74 -1.77
N ARG A 632 10.49 13.10 -0.99
CA ARG A 632 10.86 12.24 0.14
C ARG A 632 11.41 10.88 -0.30
N ARG A 633 11.19 10.51 -1.56
CA ARG A 633 11.71 9.29 -2.19
C ARG A 633 12.43 9.61 -3.51
N GLU A 634 12.93 8.59 -4.19
CA GLU A 634 13.72 8.70 -5.43
C GLU A 634 12.85 8.82 -6.70
N GLY A 635 11.52 8.82 -6.54
CA GLY A 635 10.59 8.83 -7.66
C GLY A 635 10.72 10.03 -8.57
N VAL A 636 10.35 9.83 -9.83
CA VAL A 636 10.30 10.89 -10.84
C VAL A 636 9.02 10.79 -11.66
N ALA A 637 8.65 11.90 -12.29
CA ALA A 637 7.61 11.94 -13.31
C ALA A 637 8.21 12.47 -14.60
N ARG A 638 8.05 11.75 -15.71
CA ARG A 638 8.60 12.12 -17.02
C ARG A 638 7.58 11.92 -18.13
N MET A 639 7.70 12.78 -19.13
CA MET A 639 6.96 12.72 -20.37
C MET A 639 7.77 11.95 -21.41
N LEU A 640 7.09 11.21 -22.28
CA LEU A 640 7.71 10.63 -23.47
C LEU A 640 8.15 11.79 -24.40
N PRO A 641 9.44 11.88 -24.72
CA PRO A 641 9.91 12.92 -25.63
C PRO A 641 9.17 12.89 -26.98
N PRO A 642 8.82 14.03 -27.56
CA PRO A 642 8.25 14.06 -28.90
C PRO A 642 9.22 13.41 -29.89
N VAL A 643 8.70 12.52 -30.73
CA VAL A 643 9.52 11.90 -31.79
C VAL A 643 10.03 13.00 -32.71
N GLN A 644 11.33 13.27 -32.66
CA GLN A 644 11.96 14.17 -33.62
C GLN A 644 11.73 13.61 -35.02
N LYS A 645 10.98 14.35 -35.87
CA LYS A 645 10.91 14.03 -37.28
C LYS A 645 12.35 14.10 -37.82
N PRO A 646 12.82 13.06 -38.51
CA PRO A 646 14.14 13.16 -39.14
C PRO A 646 14.16 14.44 -40.00
N ALA A 647 15.19 15.26 -39.79
CA ALA A 647 15.40 16.46 -40.58
C ALA A 647 15.32 16.04 -42.07
N LYS A 648 14.42 16.65 -42.83
CA LYS A 648 14.39 16.45 -44.27
C LYS A 648 15.80 16.75 -44.78
N ARG A 649 16.54 15.73 -45.22
CA ARG A 649 17.77 15.94 -45.96
C ARG A 649 17.40 16.90 -47.12
N ALA A 650 17.97 18.09 -47.07
CA ALA A 650 17.92 18.96 -48.22
C ALA A 650 18.53 18.17 -49.40
N VAL A 651 17.67 17.77 -50.35
CA VAL A 651 18.13 17.25 -51.64
C VAL A 651 18.77 18.47 -52.28
N GLY A 652 20.12 18.48 -52.28
CA GLY A 652 20.88 19.49 -52.97
C GLY A 652 20.48 19.45 -54.47
N ALA A 653 19.97 20.58 -54.96
CA ALA A 653 19.86 20.81 -56.39
C ALA A 653 21.29 20.95 -56.95
N ASN A 654 21.67 19.98 -57.77
CA ASN A 654 22.74 20.13 -58.75
C ASN A 654 22.09 20.51 -60.09
#